data_c10f241abfbf6402322af315a7dbc618
#
_entry.id   c10f241abfbf6402322af315a7dbc618
#
_cell.length_a   1.000
_cell.length_b   1.000
_cell.length_c   1.000
_cell.angle_alpha   90.00
_cell.angle_beta   90.00
_cell.angle_gamma   90.00
#
_symmetry.space_group_name_H-M   'P 1'
#
loop_
_entity.id
_entity.type
_entity.pdbx_description
1 polymer ?
#
loop_
_entity_poly.entity_id
_entity_poly.type
_entity_poly.pdbx_seq_one_letter_code
_entity_poly.pdbx_strand_id
1 'polypeptide(L)'
;MTPERYLQVNALTDAALQIRPDQRAAFLDQVCGNDHDLRERINALIEADSETGDFLEKPLLEELAGDMAVRPTQQQQDLTGRRIEHYEVIARLGAGGIGEVWMARDLNLDREIALKLLSPRFAGDPYHMRRFQQEARTASALNHPNIITVYEVGKAEGMLFIAQERVAGETIRQRLARAPIPLKEILKVGAQASAALAAAHSAGIVHRDIKPENVMLRPDGLVKVLDFGLARFVERPAGLPTVATESVSLPGFVLGTVRYMSPEQARGLTVDNRSDIFSLGVMLYEMAAGLPPFSGSTPTDTLAAILTDDPPPLSRRIPGIPAEFERIVRRCLEKDPSARYPSAEALRDDLVRLAEPPLDRAIAPFNTWTITAAASVVLAAVAAAYFLTDRRQPVAVPFNSMQITRLPTGGEAADAAISHDGKLLAYVVNESLGQSVWIRNSSGSTENLVVPPEAGEDSGITFSPDDSFLYYRRKGREDSGDLYRVPLKNGSPERVLSEVTGSVALSPDGRRLAFVRLKPSAWEASLVVSNIDGSGESTFATLRRPRYLDQHSVAWSPDGLAMACFSGAAARYSETFFQLIEIRLSDRSQHVITRRSWAWPNSIAWSPKGDILIITAASRGDDIYQLWMVSHKTGAVTRLTNDLSNYGRVTLTNDGKSLATVQSENSSAIWVTPRGRASQATRINLAPLHSTHTTLAWTPAGRLIYSDPTGDYRNLWLVDADSGSRQRLTSGASNNKDQIVIARTGRYIVYKQEGNIWRMDADGTNARQLTHGPLDVHPDITPDGRAVLYGSFVDWSPGVGGEPSLWQIPIDGGTPAEVSSQPASYPVVSPDGRHIGCIYFPGKDPRFSARHVALLALDGSGGFRIFESSPSDETPISWSPDGKGLDYIVNATGAGNLWRQPTAGGPPIQITKFANDDLSTFAWSRDGRLACVRGTTARDVVLIENFH
;
A
#
# COMPACT_ATOMS: atom_id res chain seq x y z
N MET A 1 3.15 44.09 2.14
CA MET A 1 4.62 43.88 1.95
C MET A 1 4.79 42.73 0.97
N THR A 2 5.61 42.85 -0.08
CA THR A 2 5.91 41.76 -0.99
C THR A 2 6.84 40.74 -0.29
N PRO A 3 6.86 39.45 -0.69
CA PRO A 3 7.76 38.46 -0.11
C PRO A 3 9.24 38.84 -0.21
N GLU A 4 9.65 39.47 -1.32
CA GLU A 4 11.03 39.93 -1.50
C GLU A 4 11.37 41.05 -0.51
N ARG A 5 10.40 41.96 -0.26
CA ARG A 5 10.60 43.08 0.67
C ARG A 5 10.69 42.59 2.11
N TYR A 6 9.91 41.57 2.48
CA TYR A 6 9.99 40.93 3.79
C TYR A 6 11.36 40.25 4.02
N LEU A 7 11.88 39.53 3.05
CA LEU A 7 13.22 38.94 3.11
C LEU A 7 14.32 39.97 3.24
N GLN A 8 14.20 41.10 2.55
CA GLN A 8 15.16 42.22 2.61
C GLN A 8 15.16 42.86 4.02
N VAL A 9 14.00 43.10 4.61
CA VAL A 9 13.88 43.66 5.98
C VAL A 9 14.54 42.75 7.00
N ASN A 10 14.25 41.46 6.97
CA ASN A 10 14.83 40.51 7.95
C ASN A 10 16.34 40.35 7.77
N ALA A 11 16.85 40.18 6.55
CA ALA A 11 18.28 40.06 6.32
C ALA A 11 19.09 41.28 6.77
N LEU A 12 18.55 42.48 6.60
CA LEU A 12 19.20 43.71 7.04
C LEU A 12 19.08 43.96 8.56
N THR A 13 17.99 43.50 9.18
CA THR A 13 17.83 43.48 10.65
C THR A 13 18.85 42.57 11.29
N ASP A 14 18.99 41.33 10.80
CA ASP A 14 19.98 40.37 11.33
C ASP A 14 21.40 40.88 11.17
N ALA A 15 21.75 41.50 10.03
CA ALA A 15 23.03 42.09 9.79
C ALA A 15 23.30 43.30 10.75
N ALA A 16 22.29 44.12 11.04
CA ALA A 16 22.41 45.26 11.96
C ALA A 16 22.57 44.79 13.41
N LEU A 17 21.92 43.73 13.84
CA LEU A 17 22.04 43.15 15.18
C LEU A 17 23.45 42.58 15.46
N GLN A 18 24.15 42.08 14.45
CA GLN A 18 25.53 41.60 14.57
C GLN A 18 26.57 42.73 14.67
N ILE A 19 26.16 43.99 14.46
CA ILE A 19 27.03 45.17 14.57
C ILE A 19 26.85 45.84 15.95
N ARG A 20 27.96 46.38 16.51
CA ARG A 20 27.91 47.08 17.79
C ARG A 20 26.90 48.23 17.77
N PRO A 21 26.12 48.44 18.84
CA PRO A 21 25.03 49.43 18.88
C PRO A 21 25.42 50.84 18.41
N ASP A 22 26.66 51.26 18.72
CA ASP A 22 27.23 52.58 18.34
C ASP A 22 27.46 52.71 16.85
N GLN A 23 27.54 51.63 16.09
CA GLN A 23 27.82 51.59 14.64
C GLN A 23 26.59 51.26 13.80
N ARG A 24 25.48 50.85 14.39
CA ARG A 24 24.26 50.42 13.72
C ARG A 24 23.63 51.51 12.87
N ALA A 25 23.59 52.74 13.38
CA ALA A 25 22.98 53.85 12.67
C ALA A 25 23.71 54.15 11.35
N ALA A 26 25.06 54.15 11.35
CA ALA A 26 25.86 54.38 10.15
C ALA A 26 25.70 53.23 9.13
N PHE A 27 25.58 52.00 9.59
CA PHE A 27 25.30 50.84 8.72
C PHE A 27 23.94 50.98 8.06
N LEU A 28 22.90 51.31 8.82
CA LEU A 28 21.54 51.50 8.27
C LEU A 28 21.46 52.66 7.29
N ASP A 29 22.20 53.74 7.50
CA ASP A 29 22.32 54.85 6.57
C ASP A 29 22.91 54.39 5.21
N GLN A 30 23.89 53.50 5.28
CA GLN A 30 24.57 52.98 4.07
C GLN A 30 23.69 51.99 3.32
N VAL A 31 22.96 51.07 3.97
CA VAL A 31 22.21 49.97 3.32
C VAL A 31 20.78 50.35 2.96
N CYS A 32 20.13 51.25 3.70
CA CYS A 32 18.78 51.72 3.41
C CYS A 32 18.77 52.96 2.48
N GLY A 33 19.84 53.76 2.43
CA GLY A 33 19.90 54.96 1.60
C GLY A 33 18.67 55.87 1.82
N ASN A 34 17.95 56.18 0.75
CA ASN A 34 16.75 57.05 0.80
C ASN A 34 15.43 56.25 1.06
N ASP A 35 15.51 54.96 1.40
CA ASP A 35 14.32 54.13 1.64
C ASP A 35 13.92 54.22 3.12
N HIS A 36 13.14 55.26 3.43
CA HIS A 36 12.65 55.54 4.79
C HIS A 36 11.75 54.44 5.35
N ASP A 37 10.88 53.80 4.53
CA ASP A 37 10.00 52.73 4.97
C ASP A 37 10.78 51.45 5.36
N LEU A 38 11.85 51.12 4.63
CA LEU A 38 12.76 50.05 4.94
C LEU A 38 13.46 50.30 6.29
N ARG A 39 13.98 51.47 6.47
CA ARG A 39 14.70 51.88 7.68
C ARG A 39 13.82 51.88 8.94
N GLU A 40 12.60 52.42 8.81
CA GLU A 40 11.63 52.47 9.90
C GLU A 40 11.25 51.06 10.40
N ARG A 41 11.04 50.12 9.46
CA ARG A 41 10.74 48.75 9.78
C ARG A 41 11.89 48.00 10.44
N ILE A 42 13.12 48.19 9.97
CA ILE A 42 14.33 47.59 10.56
C ILE A 42 14.53 48.15 11.99
N ASN A 43 14.39 49.47 12.19
CA ASN A 43 14.52 50.09 13.51
C ASN A 43 13.46 49.55 14.49
N ALA A 44 12.19 49.38 14.06
CA ALA A 44 11.14 48.82 14.89
C ALA A 44 11.47 47.39 15.34
N LEU A 45 12.08 46.58 14.45
CA LEU A 45 12.51 45.23 14.81
C LEU A 45 13.72 45.20 15.74
N ILE A 46 14.68 46.12 15.59
CA ILE A 46 15.84 46.27 16.47
C ILE A 46 15.41 46.79 17.87
N GLU A 47 14.43 47.71 17.91
CA GLU A 47 13.85 48.18 19.22
C GLU A 47 13.11 47.04 19.92
N ALA A 48 12.30 46.26 19.23
CA ALA A 48 11.64 45.06 19.77
C ALA A 48 12.64 44.04 20.31
N ASP A 49 13.78 43.84 19.66
CA ASP A 49 14.86 42.95 20.11
C ASP A 49 15.58 43.54 21.33
N SER A 50 15.72 44.87 21.42
CA SER A 50 16.36 45.55 22.57
C SER A 50 15.48 45.65 23.80
N GLU A 51 14.15 45.64 23.66
CA GLU A 51 13.21 45.54 24.79
C GLU A 51 13.16 44.11 25.35
N THR A 52 13.58 43.11 24.58
CA THR A 52 13.69 41.69 25.03
C THR A 52 15.11 41.32 25.51
N GLY A 53 16.00 42.30 25.69
CA GLY A 53 17.44 42.16 25.92
C GLY A 53 17.91 41.47 27.21
N ASP A 54 17.03 40.84 27.98
CA ASP A 54 17.37 39.97 29.11
C ASP A 54 16.85 38.53 28.97
N PHE A 55 16.31 38.18 27.79
CA PHE A 55 15.62 36.92 27.56
C PHE A 55 16.57 35.76 27.27
N LEU A 56 17.82 35.99 26.90
CA LEU A 56 18.78 34.97 26.52
C LEU A 56 19.80 34.58 27.60
N GLU A 57 19.86 35.29 28.74
CA GLU A 57 20.78 34.95 29.84
C GLU A 57 20.13 34.21 31.02
N LYS A 58 18.80 34.05 31.07
CA LYS A 58 18.12 33.14 32.00
C LYS A 58 17.60 31.91 31.24
N PRO A 59 17.76 30.70 31.83
CA PRO A 59 17.22 29.52 31.21
C PRO A 59 15.71 29.67 31.00
N LEU A 60 15.25 29.58 29.77
CA LEU A 60 13.86 29.65 29.33
C LEU A 60 12.89 28.76 30.14
N LEU A 61 13.45 27.84 30.93
CA LEU A 61 12.75 26.94 31.85
C LEU A 61 12.22 27.58 33.12
N GLU A 62 12.85 28.67 33.64
CA GLU A 62 12.36 29.33 34.85
C GLU A 62 11.27 30.37 34.51
N GLU A 63 11.33 31.02 33.36
CA GLU A 63 10.33 32.02 32.96
C GLU A 63 9.09 31.37 32.36
N LEU A 64 9.23 30.28 31.60
CA LEU A 64 8.07 29.44 31.19
C LEU A 64 7.44 28.70 32.38
N ALA A 65 8.21 28.37 33.42
CA ALA A 65 7.65 27.86 34.68
C ALA A 65 6.99 29.00 35.51
N GLY A 66 7.49 30.24 35.42
CA GLY A 66 6.89 31.41 36.04
C GLY A 66 5.59 31.86 35.35
N ASP A 67 5.55 31.94 34.03
CA ASP A 67 4.35 32.31 33.26
C ASP A 67 3.29 31.19 33.19
N MET A 68 3.69 29.94 33.39
CA MET A 68 2.74 28.82 33.59
C MET A 68 2.20 28.78 35.04
N ALA A 69 2.83 29.51 35.99
CA ALA A 69 2.39 29.58 37.40
C ALA A 69 1.46 30.75 37.70
N VAL A 70 1.27 31.72 36.79
CA VAL A 70 0.44 32.91 37.06
C VAL A 70 -0.58 33.15 35.95
N ARG A 71 -1.51 32.24 35.79
CA ARG A 71 -2.93 32.50 35.50
C ARG A 71 -3.78 31.46 36.20
N PRO A 72 -4.31 31.73 37.37
CA PRO A 72 -5.34 30.88 37.98
C PRO A 72 -6.68 31.25 37.35
N THR A 73 -7.06 30.60 36.25
CA THR A 73 -8.46 30.51 35.83
C THR A 73 -8.67 29.43 34.80
N GLN A 74 -8.60 28.23 35.22
CA GLN A 74 -9.53 27.10 35.01
C GLN A 74 -9.06 26.02 35.97
N GLN A 75 -9.82 25.81 36.98
CA GLN A 75 -9.66 24.71 37.93
C GLN A 75 -9.38 23.43 37.18
N GLN A 76 -8.17 22.86 37.37
CA GLN A 76 -7.94 21.46 37.11
C GLN A 76 -9.01 20.70 37.89
N GLN A 77 -10.03 20.21 37.20
CA GLN A 77 -11.08 19.45 37.83
C GLN A 77 -10.45 18.17 38.37
N ASP A 78 -10.32 18.07 39.68
CA ASP A 78 -10.07 16.81 40.34
C ASP A 78 -11.27 15.91 40.03
N LEU A 79 -11.00 14.83 39.27
CA LEU A 79 -12.03 13.88 38.90
C LEU A 79 -12.23 12.77 39.93
N THR A 80 -11.51 12.80 41.04
CA THR A 80 -11.64 11.81 42.12
C THR A 80 -13.06 11.75 42.64
N GLY A 81 -13.63 10.54 42.69
CA GLY A 81 -15.02 10.28 43.07
C GLY A 81 -16.05 10.52 41.96
N ARG A 82 -15.62 11.05 40.78
CA ARG A 82 -16.51 11.20 39.63
C ARG A 82 -16.73 9.87 38.90
N ARG A 83 -17.96 9.69 38.44
CA ARG A 83 -18.31 8.52 37.62
C ARG A 83 -18.31 8.88 36.14
N ILE A 84 -17.52 8.14 35.34
CA ILE A 84 -17.45 8.23 33.89
C ILE A 84 -18.02 6.92 33.35
N GLU A 85 -19.28 6.94 32.88
CA GLU A 85 -20.07 5.74 32.57
C GLU A 85 -20.15 4.79 33.79
N HIS A 86 -19.57 3.62 33.69
CA HIS A 86 -19.51 2.62 34.79
C HIS A 86 -18.15 2.59 35.49
N TYR A 87 -17.29 3.58 35.24
CA TYR A 87 -15.98 3.71 35.89
C TYR A 87 -16.00 4.80 36.97
N GLU A 88 -15.70 4.44 38.21
CA GLU A 88 -15.53 5.38 39.32
C GLU A 88 -14.06 5.77 39.44
N VAL A 89 -13.74 7.04 39.24
CA VAL A 89 -12.37 7.57 39.30
C VAL A 89 -11.87 7.63 40.77
N ILE A 90 -10.73 6.95 41.02
CA ILE A 90 -10.17 6.84 42.38
C ILE A 90 -9.04 7.82 42.63
N ALA A 91 -8.05 7.87 41.71
CA ALA A 91 -6.87 8.71 41.88
C ALA A 91 -6.18 8.97 40.55
N ARG A 92 -5.41 10.05 40.46
CA ARG A 92 -4.61 10.38 39.30
C ARG A 92 -3.34 9.54 39.29
N LEU A 93 -3.06 8.83 38.21
CA LEU A 93 -1.83 8.03 37.97
C LEU A 93 -0.74 8.85 37.29
N GLY A 94 -1.11 9.73 36.36
CA GLY A 94 -0.14 10.55 35.63
C GLY A 94 -0.78 11.47 34.59
N ALA A 95 0.05 12.32 33.98
CA ALA A 95 -0.34 13.13 32.82
C ALA A 95 0.67 12.93 31.70
N GLY A 96 0.19 12.86 30.45
CA GLY A 96 0.99 12.73 29.24
C GLY A 96 0.69 13.84 28.24
N GLY A 97 1.37 13.85 27.11
CA GLY A 97 1.31 14.92 26.11
C GLY A 97 -0.09 15.19 25.52
N ILE A 98 -1.01 14.21 25.53
CA ILE A 98 -2.35 14.35 24.97
C ILE A 98 -3.48 14.07 25.96
N GLY A 99 -3.17 13.67 27.20
CA GLY A 99 -4.21 13.32 28.16
C GLY A 99 -3.71 13.00 29.55
N GLU A 100 -4.65 12.68 30.43
CA GLU A 100 -4.40 12.28 31.81
C GLU A 100 -4.77 10.82 32.01
N VAL A 101 -4.02 10.12 32.85
CA VAL A 101 -4.29 8.72 33.21
C VAL A 101 -4.73 8.67 34.68
N TRP A 102 -5.89 8.08 34.91
CA TRP A 102 -6.51 7.98 36.21
C TRP A 102 -6.66 6.51 36.61
N MET A 103 -6.51 6.19 37.87
CA MET A 103 -6.96 4.93 38.43
C MET A 103 -8.47 5.00 38.60
N ALA A 104 -9.19 4.03 38.10
CA ALA A 104 -10.63 3.94 38.25
C ALA A 104 -11.06 2.50 38.62
N ARG A 105 -12.23 2.37 39.21
CA ARG A 105 -12.89 1.07 39.47
C ARG A 105 -13.98 0.84 38.46
N ASP A 106 -13.90 -0.27 37.76
CA ASP A 106 -14.95 -0.78 36.89
C ASP A 106 -16.06 -1.36 37.79
N LEU A 107 -17.20 -0.67 37.87
CA LEU A 107 -18.31 -1.03 38.73
C LEU A 107 -19.08 -2.26 38.24
N ASN A 108 -18.94 -2.62 36.95
CA ASN A 108 -19.57 -3.81 36.39
C ASN A 108 -18.79 -5.08 36.70
N LEU A 109 -17.45 -5.00 36.70
CA LEU A 109 -16.57 -6.15 36.86
C LEU A 109 -15.79 -6.13 38.19
N ASP A 110 -16.03 -5.15 39.04
CA ASP A 110 -15.41 -4.94 40.34
C ASP A 110 -13.88 -5.08 40.34
N ARG A 111 -13.24 -4.38 39.41
CA ARG A 111 -11.78 -4.39 39.23
C ARG A 111 -11.21 -2.98 39.07
N GLU A 112 -9.96 -2.82 39.46
CA GLU A 112 -9.22 -1.59 39.18
C GLU A 112 -8.66 -1.57 37.75
N ILE A 113 -8.81 -0.43 37.08
CA ILE A 113 -8.36 -0.18 35.71
C ILE A 113 -7.59 1.14 35.64
N ALA A 114 -6.84 1.33 34.57
CA ALA A 114 -6.28 2.62 34.17
C ALA A 114 -7.19 3.27 33.13
N LEU A 115 -7.72 4.45 33.44
CA LEU A 115 -8.60 5.24 32.58
C LEU A 115 -7.81 6.41 32.00
N LYS A 116 -7.48 6.33 30.70
CA LYS A 116 -6.78 7.37 29.97
C LYS A 116 -7.80 8.32 29.35
N LEU A 117 -7.78 9.58 29.76
CA LEU A 117 -8.72 10.62 29.32
C LEU A 117 -8.02 11.59 28.35
N LEU A 118 -8.67 11.91 27.24
CA LEU A 118 -8.18 12.96 26.35
C LEU A 118 -8.34 14.34 27.05
N SER A 119 -7.25 15.11 27.09
CA SER A 119 -7.28 16.44 27.70
C SER A 119 -8.35 17.34 27.06
N PRO A 120 -9.12 18.10 27.83
CA PRO A 120 -10.14 19.03 27.33
C PRO A 120 -9.61 20.03 26.30
N ARG A 121 -8.32 20.34 26.34
CA ARG A 121 -7.64 21.23 25.36
C ARG A 121 -7.67 20.62 23.94
N PHE A 122 -7.74 19.30 23.81
CA PHE A 122 -7.73 18.56 22.55
C PHE A 122 -9.10 17.96 22.21
N ALA A 123 -10.07 18.04 23.09
CA ALA A 123 -11.41 17.49 22.90
C ALA A 123 -12.19 18.17 21.77
N GLY A 124 -11.82 19.40 21.39
CA GLY A 124 -12.38 20.13 20.24
C GLY A 124 -11.60 19.96 18.94
N ASP A 125 -10.44 19.31 18.98
CA ASP A 125 -9.59 19.11 17.80
C ASP A 125 -9.79 17.71 17.19
N PRO A 126 -10.37 17.61 15.97
CA PRO A 126 -10.62 16.34 15.31
C PRO A 126 -9.35 15.51 15.04
N TYR A 127 -8.18 16.13 14.95
CA TYR A 127 -6.91 15.46 14.74
C TYR A 127 -6.48 14.69 15.98
N HIS A 128 -6.49 15.34 17.16
CA HIS A 128 -6.13 14.70 18.42
C HIS A 128 -7.15 13.64 18.86
N MET A 129 -8.44 13.86 18.59
CA MET A 129 -9.48 12.86 18.85
C MET A 129 -9.29 11.59 18.03
N ARG A 130 -9.03 11.70 16.73
CA ARG A 130 -8.79 10.54 15.86
C ARG A 130 -7.54 9.78 16.27
N ARG A 131 -6.47 10.50 16.61
CA ARG A 131 -5.21 9.90 17.07
C ARG A 131 -5.41 9.07 18.34
N PHE A 132 -6.14 9.59 19.31
CA PHE A 132 -6.47 8.91 20.55
C PHE A 132 -7.28 7.62 20.32
N GLN A 133 -8.30 7.69 19.46
CA GLN A 133 -9.12 6.52 19.09
C GLN A 133 -8.32 5.49 18.31
N GLN A 134 -7.40 5.91 17.44
CA GLN A 134 -6.60 5.02 16.64
C GLN A 134 -5.53 4.29 17.47
N GLU A 135 -4.90 4.96 18.42
CA GLU A 135 -4.00 4.36 19.42
C GLU A 135 -4.70 3.21 20.15
N ALA A 136 -5.91 3.48 20.63
CA ALA A 136 -6.69 2.49 21.35
C ALA A 136 -7.10 1.29 20.48
N ARG A 137 -7.53 1.52 19.22
CA ARG A 137 -7.89 0.43 18.30
C ARG A 137 -6.69 -0.43 17.95
N THR A 138 -5.53 0.18 17.75
CA THR A 138 -4.29 -0.54 17.43
C THR A 138 -3.84 -1.41 18.61
N ALA A 139 -3.88 -0.88 19.84
CA ALA A 139 -3.55 -1.64 21.03
C ALA A 139 -4.56 -2.75 21.31
N SER A 140 -5.87 -2.54 21.06
CA SER A 140 -6.91 -3.55 21.27
C SER A 140 -6.83 -4.76 20.32
N ALA A 141 -6.16 -4.62 19.18
CA ALA A 141 -5.95 -5.71 18.22
C ALA A 141 -4.84 -6.69 18.66
N LEU A 142 -4.01 -6.31 19.66
CA LEU A 142 -2.87 -7.09 20.12
C LEU A 142 -3.20 -7.82 21.42
N ASN A 143 -3.07 -9.14 21.42
CA ASN A 143 -3.19 -9.97 22.63
C ASN A 143 -1.86 -10.69 22.92
N HIS A 144 -1.05 -10.11 23.80
CA HIS A 144 0.25 -10.65 24.18
C HIS A 144 0.55 -10.34 25.65
N PRO A 145 1.18 -11.26 26.43
CA PRO A 145 1.44 -11.04 27.85
C PRO A 145 2.28 -9.79 28.15
N ASN A 146 3.16 -9.40 27.24
CA ASN A 146 4.02 -8.22 27.40
C ASN A 146 3.46 -6.95 26.73
N ILE A 147 2.21 -6.94 26.27
CA ILE A 147 1.51 -5.76 25.75
C ILE A 147 0.38 -5.38 26.70
N ILE A 148 0.12 -4.09 26.87
CA ILE A 148 -1.00 -3.63 27.70
C ILE A 148 -2.34 -4.03 27.07
N THR A 149 -3.28 -4.50 27.88
CA THR A 149 -4.62 -4.87 27.39
C THR A 149 -5.55 -3.67 27.43
N VAL A 150 -6.15 -3.31 26.28
CA VAL A 150 -7.22 -2.31 26.20
C VAL A 150 -8.56 -3.02 26.36
N TYR A 151 -9.38 -2.56 27.30
CA TYR A 151 -10.69 -3.14 27.61
C TYR A 151 -11.81 -2.46 26.83
N GLU A 152 -11.79 -1.13 26.79
CA GLU A 152 -12.85 -0.35 26.15
C GLU A 152 -12.33 1.00 25.66
N VAL A 153 -12.99 1.53 24.63
CA VAL A 153 -12.80 2.88 24.10
C VAL A 153 -14.17 3.52 24.00
N GLY A 154 -14.39 4.58 24.79
CA GLY A 154 -15.70 5.21 24.90
C GLY A 154 -15.65 6.74 24.84
N LYS A 155 -16.83 7.32 24.86
CA LYS A 155 -17.04 8.77 24.97
C LYS A 155 -18.16 9.03 25.97
N ALA A 156 -17.84 9.68 27.07
CA ALA A 156 -18.78 10.07 28.11
C ALA A 156 -18.70 11.57 28.40
N GLU A 157 -19.84 12.26 28.51
CA GLU A 157 -19.94 13.71 28.83
C GLU A 157 -19.06 14.60 27.94
N GLY A 158 -18.88 14.21 26.65
CA GLY A 158 -18.03 14.95 25.74
C GLY A 158 -16.54 14.59 25.80
N MET A 159 -16.08 13.82 26.78
CA MET A 159 -14.71 13.34 26.97
C MET A 159 -14.52 11.98 26.30
N LEU A 160 -13.42 11.80 25.55
CA LEU A 160 -12.99 10.49 25.06
C LEU A 160 -12.13 9.81 26.14
N PHE A 161 -12.36 8.51 26.33
CA PHE A 161 -11.60 7.69 27.26
C PHE A 161 -11.15 6.37 26.66
N ILE A 162 -10.05 5.83 27.20
CA ILE A 162 -9.57 4.45 26.97
C ILE A 162 -9.50 3.79 28.35
N ALA A 163 -10.25 2.73 28.57
CA ALA A 163 -10.13 1.87 29.72
C ALA A 163 -9.16 0.73 29.39
N GLN A 164 -8.11 0.59 30.20
CA GLN A 164 -7.06 -0.37 29.96
C GLN A 164 -6.57 -1.05 31.25
N GLU A 165 -5.79 -2.10 31.11
CA GLU A 165 -5.19 -2.83 32.20
C GLU A 165 -4.44 -1.88 33.15
N ARG A 166 -4.71 -1.96 34.47
CA ARG A 166 -3.87 -1.32 35.48
C ARG A 166 -2.63 -2.17 35.71
N VAL A 167 -1.48 -1.68 35.26
CA VAL A 167 -0.20 -2.35 35.52
C VAL A 167 0.30 -1.95 36.90
N ALA A 168 0.26 -2.88 37.85
CA ALA A 168 0.87 -2.68 39.17
C ALA A 168 2.38 -2.84 39.08
N GLY A 169 3.11 -1.73 38.90
CA GLY A 169 4.56 -1.72 38.69
C GLY A 169 5.12 -0.30 38.54
N GLU A 170 6.36 -0.20 38.12
CA GLU A 170 7.05 1.06 37.83
C GLU A 170 7.50 1.12 36.37
N THR A 171 7.59 2.32 35.81
CA THR A 171 8.18 2.49 34.46
C THR A 171 9.69 2.28 34.52
N ILE A 172 10.30 1.90 33.40
CA ILE A 172 11.77 1.81 33.32
C ILE A 172 12.40 3.19 33.61
N ARG A 173 11.74 4.31 33.33
CA ARG A 173 12.19 5.65 33.72
C ARG A 173 12.28 5.79 35.23
N GLN A 174 11.25 5.38 35.97
CA GLN A 174 11.25 5.38 37.43
C GLN A 174 12.30 4.44 38.01
N ARG A 175 12.47 3.28 37.39
CA ARG A 175 13.48 2.29 37.78
C ARG A 175 14.91 2.82 37.60
N LEU A 176 15.19 3.52 36.49
CA LEU A 176 16.48 4.17 36.21
C LEU A 176 16.81 5.28 37.22
N ALA A 177 15.81 6.01 37.72
CA ALA A 177 15.99 7.06 38.69
C ALA A 177 16.35 6.59 40.12
N ARG A 178 16.09 5.29 40.41
CA ARG A 178 16.30 4.73 41.77
C ARG A 178 17.71 4.20 42.01
N ALA A 179 18.20 3.36 41.08
CA ALA A 179 19.49 2.72 41.24
C ALA A 179 19.97 2.11 39.91
N PRO A 180 21.28 1.85 39.73
CA PRO A 180 21.79 1.08 38.57
C PRO A 180 21.04 -0.24 38.41
N ILE A 181 20.74 -0.60 37.18
CA ILE A 181 19.99 -1.82 36.84
C ILE A 181 20.99 -2.96 36.60
N PRO A 182 20.87 -4.09 37.31
CA PRO A 182 21.71 -5.26 37.07
C PRO A 182 21.58 -5.81 35.66
N LEU A 183 22.68 -6.26 35.04
CA LEU A 183 22.67 -6.80 33.66
C LEU A 183 21.62 -7.89 33.48
N LYS A 184 21.45 -8.79 34.44
CA LYS A 184 20.45 -9.86 34.38
C LYS A 184 19.02 -9.30 34.24
N GLU A 185 18.74 -8.19 34.91
CA GLU A 185 17.44 -7.51 34.81
C GLU A 185 17.30 -6.80 33.46
N ILE A 186 18.38 -6.15 32.96
CA ILE A 186 18.40 -5.53 31.62
C ILE A 186 18.10 -6.57 30.52
N LEU A 187 18.76 -7.73 30.57
CA LEU A 187 18.53 -8.81 29.61
C LEU A 187 17.10 -9.33 29.67
N LYS A 188 16.53 -9.49 30.88
CA LYS A 188 15.15 -9.93 31.07
C LYS A 188 14.13 -8.91 30.51
N VAL A 189 14.34 -7.62 30.78
CA VAL A 189 13.50 -6.53 30.27
C VAL A 189 13.60 -6.46 28.75
N GLY A 190 14.82 -6.48 28.20
CA GLY A 190 15.07 -6.43 26.77
C GLY A 190 14.44 -7.60 26.01
N ALA A 191 14.58 -8.82 26.52
CA ALA A 191 13.98 -10.01 25.89
C ALA A 191 12.45 -9.94 25.85
N GLN A 192 11.80 -9.50 26.95
CA GLN A 192 10.34 -9.39 27.01
C GLN A 192 9.80 -8.22 26.16
N ALA A 193 10.49 -7.07 26.15
CA ALA A 193 10.15 -5.94 25.28
C ALA A 193 10.31 -6.33 23.80
N SER A 194 11.38 -7.07 23.45
CA SER A 194 11.56 -7.63 22.11
C SER A 194 10.42 -8.59 21.72
N ALA A 195 9.95 -9.44 22.65
CA ALA A 195 8.81 -10.34 22.41
C ALA A 195 7.50 -9.56 22.13
N ALA A 196 7.26 -8.48 22.88
CA ALA A 196 6.12 -7.59 22.64
C ALA A 196 6.18 -6.93 21.26
N LEU A 197 7.37 -6.41 20.89
CA LEU A 197 7.58 -5.81 19.57
C LEU A 197 7.44 -6.84 18.45
N ALA A 198 7.95 -8.05 18.62
CA ALA A 198 7.81 -9.13 17.66
C ALA A 198 6.33 -9.47 17.37
N ALA A 199 5.52 -9.56 18.42
CA ALA A 199 4.07 -9.79 18.30
C ALA A 199 3.37 -8.65 17.57
N ALA A 200 3.74 -7.39 17.84
CA ALA A 200 3.19 -6.23 17.15
C ALA A 200 3.62 -6.19 15.67
N HIS A 201 4.91 -6.42 15.40
CA HIS A 201 5.47 -6.41 14.04
C HIS A 201 4.87 -7.51 13.17
N SER A 202 4.60 -8.71 13.73
CA SER A 202 3.90 -9.79 13.02
C SER A 202 2.45 -9.44 12.65
N ALA A 203 1.83 -8.52 13.41
CA ALA A 203 0.53 -7.94 13.11
C ALA A 203 0.61 -6.70 12.20
N GLY A 204 1.80 -6.36 11.67
CA GLY A 204 2.03 -5.19 10.82
C GLY A 204 2.04 -3.86 11.57
N ILE A 205 2.20 -3.87 12.90
CA ILE A 205 2.15 -2.68 13.75
C ILE A 205 3.56 -2.33 14.20
N VAL A 206 4.03 -1.11 13.89
CA VAL A 206 5.29 -0.54 14.38
C VAL A 206 4.99 0.44 15.51
N HIS A 207 5.69 0.30 16.63
CA HIS A 207 5.42 1.08 17.85
C HIS A 207 5.80 2.56 17.73
N ARG A 208 6.98 2.86 17.16
CA ARG A 208 7.51 4.21 16.84
C ARG A 208 7.80 5.14 18.02
N ASP A 209 7.52 4.77 19.26
CA ASP A 209 7.77 5.58 20.47
C ASP A 209 8.23 4.69 21.63
N ILE A 210 9.14 3.75 21.38
CA ILE A 210 9.78 2.95 22.43
C ILE A 210 10.72 3.83 23.22
N LYS A 211 10.44 3.93 24.53
CA LYS A 211 11.22 4.70 25.51
C LYS A 211 10.94 4.20 26.93
N PRO A 212 11.76 4.55 27.93
CA PRO A 212 11.61 4.08 29.31
C PRO A 212 10.27 4.41 29.97
N GLU A 213 9.59 5.46 29.53
CA GLU A 213 8.27 5.85 30.01
C GLU A 213 7.17 4.90 29.53
N ASN A 214 7.35 4.26 28.37
CA ASN A 214 6.37 3.39 27.73
C ASN A 214 6.62 1.90 28.00
N VAL A 215 7.55 1.56 28.90
CA VAL A 215 7.83 0.18 29.32
C VAL A 215 7.73 0.09 30.84
N MET A 216 6.81 -0.72 31.36
CA MET A 216 6.62 -0.96 32.79
C MET A 216 7.12 -2.32 33.22
N LEU A 217 7.73 -2.37 34.39
CA LEU A 217 8.19 -3.58 35.07
C LEU A 217 7.32 -3.84 36.31
N ARG A 218 6.68 -4.99 36.35
CA ARG A 218 5.89 -5.44 37.49
C ARG A 218 6.78 -6.07 38.56
N PRO A 219 6.34 -6.13 39.84
CA PRO A 219 7.09 -6.76 40.94
C PRO A 219 7.42 -8.24 40.69
N ASP A 220 6.58 -8.96 39.93
CA ASP A 220 6.81 -10.36 39.52
C ASP A 220 7.83 -10.49 38.38
N GLY A 221 8.33 -9.38 37.88
CA GLY A 221 9.31 -9.30 36.79
C GLY A 221 8.70 -9.44 35.38
N LEU A 222 7.36 -9.36 35.26
CA LEU A 222 6.71 -9.26 33.97
C LEU A 222 6.84 -7.83 33.44
N VAL A 223 7.21 -7.72 32.16
CA VAL A 223 7.30 -6.45 31.44
C VAL A 223 6.03 -6.19 30.66
N LYS A 224 5.53 -4.97 30.67
CA LYS A 224 4.41 -4.50 29.85
C LYS A 224 4.82 -3.30 29.01
N VAL A 225 4.67 -3.40 27.69
CA VAL A 225 4.83 -2.30 26.75
C VAL A 225 3.51 -1.56 26.64
N LEU A 226 3.55 -0.25 26.85
CA LEU A 226 2.40 0.64 26.85
C LEU A 226 2.34 1.43 25.55
N ASP A 227 1.22 2.09 25.29
CA ASP A 227 1.01 3.17 24.33
C ASP A 227 1.67 2.89 22.96
N PHE A 228 1.14 1.93 22.19
CA PHE A 228 1.55 1.70 20.81
C PHE A 228 1.26 2.98 20.02
N GLY A 229 2.32 3.83 19.98
CA GLY A 229 2.24 5.18 19.46
C GLY A 229 2.15 5.19 17.95
N LEU A 230 0.98 5.53 17.45
CA LEU A 230 0.85 6.13 16.12
C LEU A 230 1.43 7.55 16.15
N ALA A 231 2.61 7.71 16.76
CA ALA A 231 3.32 8.95 16.84
C ALA A 231 3.93 9.27 15.48
N ARG A 232 3.45 10.36 14.89
CA ARG A 232 4.13 11.23 13.94
C ARG A 232 4.30 10.71 12.52
N PHE A 233 3.25 10.86 11.73
CA PHE A 233 3.48 11.44 10.43
C PHE A 233 3.73 12.94 10.65
N VAL A 234 4.96 13.37 10.56
CA VAL A 234 5.26 14.76 10.21
C VAL A 234 4.94 14.85 8.72
N GLU A 235 3.68 15.18 8.37
CA GLU A 235 3.42 15.77 7.07
C GLU A 235 4.17 17.10 7.02
N ARG A 236 5.33 17.11 6.37
CA ARG A 236 5.92 18.36 5.88
C ARG A 236 4.97 18.95 4.85
N PRO A 237 4.60 20.21 4.94
CA PRO A 237 4.01 20.91 3.80
C PRO A 237 5.00 20.81 2.63
N ALA A 238 4.58 20.24 1.52
CA ALA A 238 5.37 20.18 0.30
C ALA A 238 5.62 21.61 -0.19
N GLY A 239 6.88 22.03 -0.20
CA GLY A 239 7.24 23.30 -0.83
C GLY A 239 8.39 24.10 -0.21
N LEU A 240 9.31 23.52 0.57
CA LEU A 240 10.52 24.24 1.00
C LEU A 240 11.77 23.53 0.49
N PRO A 241 12.73 24.29 -0.12
CA PRO A 241 13.97 23.75 -0.64
C PRO A 241 14.87 23.23 0.48
N THR A 242 15.67 22.22 0.15
CA THR A 242 16.76 21.68 0.97
C THR A 242 17.83 22.77 1.21
N VAL A 243 17.72 23.45 2.33
CA VAL A 243 18.86 24.15 2.93
C VAL A 243 18.85 23.83 4.42
N ALA A 244 19.96 23.27 4.87
CA ALA A 244 20.28 23.06 6.26
C ALA A 244 20.27 24.40 7.01
N THR A 245 19.92 24.32 8.31
CA THR A 245 19.93 25.43 9.28
C THR A 245 18.77 26.42 9.20
N GLU A 246 17.72 26.10 9.98
CA GLU A 246 17.06 27.12 10.81
C GLU A 246 16.18 26.43 11.88
N SER A 247 16.28 26.92 13.07
CA SER A 247 15.67 26.48 14.32
C SER A 247 14.14 26.49 14.22
N VAL A 248 13.52 25.33 14.03
CA VAL A 248 12.05 25.21 14.08
C VAL A 248 11.66 24.75 15.48
N SER A 249 11.34 25.71 16.33
CA SER A 249 10.55 25.47 17.56
C SER A 249 9.13 25.12 17.16
N LEU A 250 8.83 23.81 17.01
CA LEU A 250 7.46 23.31 16.80
C LEU A 250 6.74 23.25 18.15
N PRO A 251 5.58 23.91 18.32
CA PRO A 251 4.77 23.81 19.53
C PRO A 251 4.30 22.37 19.74
N GLY A 252 4.69 21.75 20.86
CA GLY A 252 4.27 20.40 21.23
C GLY A 252 5.37 19.34 21.30
N PHE A 253 6.63 19.67 21.06
CA PHE A 253 7.77 18.77 21.25
C PHE A 253 8.26 18.80 22.70
N VAL A 254 7.96 17.76 23.47
CA VAL A 254 8.58 17.57 24.80
C VAL A 254 10.02 17.08 24.58
N LEU A 255 10.98 17.76 25.17
CA LEU A 255 12.44 17.59 25.06
C LEU A 255 12.94 16.15 25.28
N GLY A 256 12.17 15.29 25.97
CA GLY A 256 12.53 13.91 26.29
C GLY A 256 12.38 12.91 25.15
N THR A 257 11.50 13.12 24.18
CA THR A 257 11.16 12.09 23.14
C THR A 257 12.17 12.02 22.00
N VAL A 258 12.91 13.08 21.73
CA VAL A 258 13.88 13.15 20.61
C VAL A 258 15.02 12.13 20.77
N ARG A 259 15.44 11.83 21.99
CA ARG A 259 16.60 10.98 22.31
C ARG A 259 16.47 9.52 21.90
N TYR A 260 15.23 9.04 21.68
CA TYR A 260 14.95 7.64 21.32
C TYR A 260 14.56 7.47 19.86
N MET A 261 14.56 8.55 19.08
CA MET A 261 14.25 8.48 17.63
C MET A 261 15.32 7.71 16.88
N SER A 262 14.89 6.91 15.91
CA SER A 262 15.79 6.31 14.94
C SER A 262 16.28 7.35 13.92
N PRO A 263 17.43 7.13 13.25
CA PRO A 263 17.94 8.01 12.20
C PRO A 263 16.94 8.27 11.08
N GLU A 264 16.17 7.25 10.67
CA GLU A 264 15.11 7.38 9.66
C GLU A 264 13.93 8.22 10.16
N GLN A 265 13.55 8.12 11.44
CA GLN A 265 12.55 9.00 12.05
C GLN A 265 13.04 10.45 12.10
N ALA A 266 14.31 10.65 12.48
CA ALA A 266 14.92 11.98 12.55
C ALA A 266 15.01 12.65 11.16
N ARG A 267 15.19 11.87 10.09
CA ARG A 267 15.18 12.34 8.69
C ARG A 267 13.78 12.47 8.09
N GLY A 268 12.73 11.98 8.77
CA GLY A 268 11.36 11.95 8.23
C GLY A 268 11.17 10.94 7.09
N LEU A 269 12.00 9.90 7.06
CA LEU A 269 11.91 8.80 6.08
C LEU A 269 10.84 7.78 6.50
N THR A 270 10.54 6.84 5.60
CA THR A 270 9.67 5.70 5.91
C THR A 270 10.26 4.85 7.03
N VAL A 271 9.42 4.53 8.02
CA VAL A 271 9.77 3.83 9.25
C VAL A 271 9.22 2.42 9.21
N ASP A 272 10.08 1.42 9.40
CA ASP A 272 9.71 0.02 9.52
C ASP A 272 9.96 -0.54 10.94
N ASN A 273 9.80 -1.85 11.13
CA ASN A 273 10.03 -2.56 12.41
C ASN A 273 11.43 -2.37 12.99
N ARG A 274 12.44 -2.08 12.17
CA ARG A 274 13.84 -1.88 12.60
C ARG A 274 14.06 -0.54 13.29
N SER A 275 13.13 0.40 13.17
CA SER A 275 13.13 1.64 13.94
C SER A 275 12.85 1.39 15.43
N ASP A 276 11.92 0.48 15.75
CA ASP A 276 11.67 0.09 17.15
C ASP A 276 12.86 -0.65 17.77
N ILE A 277 13.60 -1.42 16.96
CA ILE A 277 14.84 -2.09 17.38
C ILE A 277 15.92 -1.05 17.74
N PHE A 278 16.05 0.03 16.97
CA PHE A 278 16.95 1.12 17.30
C PHE A 278 16.56 1.79 18.62
N SER A 279 15.28 2.15 18.79
CA SER A 279 14.77 2.78 20.00
C SER A 279 14.93 1.89 21.24
N LEU A 280 14.69 0.57 21.09
CA LEU A 280 14.97 -0.42 22.13
C LEU A 280 16.46 -0.50 22.43
N GLY A 281 17.34 -0.44 21.41
CA GLY A 281 18.78 -0.37 21.58
C GLY A 281 19.23 0.85 22.39
N VAL A 282 18.65 2.03 22.14
CA VAL A 282 18.89 3.25 22.95
C VAL A 282 18.48 3.02 24.40
N MET A 283 17.30 2.43 24.63
CA MET A 283 16.83 2.13 25.99
C MET A 283 17.73 1.12 26.71
N LEU A 284 18.17 0.05 26.05
CA LEU A 284 19.10 -0.95 26.63
C LEU A 284 20.45 -0.33 26.96
N TYR A 285 20.97 0.55 26.11
CA TYR A 285 22.19 1.30 26.39
C TYR A 285 22.01 2.17 27.61
N GLU A 286 20.92 2.96 27.71
CA GLU A 286 20.65 3.82 28.86
C GLU A 286 20.45 3.02 30.14
N MET A 287 19.74 1.89 30.09
CA MET A 287 19.57 1.00 31.24
C MET A 287 20.92 0.50 31.79
N ALA A 288 21.89 0.27 30.93
CA ALA A 288 23.22 -0.16 31.32
C ALA A 288 24.09 1.00 31.80
N ALA A 289 24.18 2.08 31.01
CA ALA A 289 25.10 3.20 31.24
C ALA A 289 24.55 4.30 32.17
N GLY A 290 23.22 4.30 32.45
CA GLY A 290 22.56 5.36 33.20
C GLY A 290 22.32 6.65 32.38
N LEU A 291 22.80 6.72 31.14
CA LEU A 291 22.70 7.88 30.25
C LEU A 291 22.45 7.39 28.82
N PRO A 292 21.68 8.10 28.02
CA PRO A 292 21.44 7.74 26.63
C PRO A 292 22.73 7.83 25.78
N PRO A 293 22.85 7.04 24.69
CA PRO A 293 24.05 7.02 23.83
C PRO A 293 24.25 8.32 23.04
N PHE A 294 23.15 8.99 22.70
CA PHE A 294 23.14 10.23 21.93
C PHE A 294 22.53 11.36 22.76
N SER A 295 23.29 12.44 22.97
CA SER A 295 22.84 13.61 23.73
C SER A 295 23.59 14.85 23.26
N GLY A 296 22.90 15.96 23.10
CA GLY A 296 23.46 17.27 22.77
C GLY A 296 22.92 18.33 23.73
N SER A 297 23.47 19.53 23.66
CA SER A 297 23.04 20.69 24.46
C SER A 297 21.65 21.17 24.05
N THR A 298 21.26 20.95 22.78
CA THR A 298 19.95 21.28 22.23
C THR A 298 19.27 20.06 21.63
N PRO A 299 17.94 20.09 21.38
CA PRO A 299 17.25 19.04 20.61
C PRO A 299 17.85 18.81 19.23
N THR A 300 18.31 19.88 18.58
CA THR A 300 18.96 19.83 17.26
C THR A 300 20.30 19.12 17.32
N ASP A 301 21.12 19.39 18.35
CA ASP A 301 22.39 18.69 18.56
C ASP A 301 22.16 17.20 18.85
N THR A 302 21.11 16.88 19.60
CA THR A 302 20.72 15.48 19.84
C THR A 302 20.31 14.78 18.54
N LEU A 303 19.54 15.43 17.67
CA LEU A 303 19.19 14.91 16.35
C LEU A 303 20.44 14.72 15.48
N ALA A 304 21.36 15.68 15.47
CA ALA A 304 22.62 15.57 14.75
C ALA A 304 23.42 14.36 15.24
N ALA A 305 23.57 14.18 16.56
CA ALA A 305 24.24 13.04 17.14
C ALA A 305 23.59 11.68 16.77
N ILE A 306 22.26 11.61 16.74
CA ILE A 306 21.53 10.42 16.29
C ILE A 306 21.85 10.12 14.81
N LEU A 307 22.05 11.13 13.99
CA LEU A 307 22.28 10.97 12.56
C LEU A 307 23.72 10.61 12.21
N THR A 308 24.70 11.14 12.96
CA THR A 308 26.13 11.11 12.58
C THR A 308 27.03 10.39 13.55
N ASP A 309 26.76 10.46 14.85
CA ASP A 309 27.73 10.01 15.86
C ASP A 309 27.61 8.51 16.16
N ASP A 310 28.75 7.85 16.34
CA ASP A 310 28.80 6.48 16.85
C ASP A 310 28.49 6.47 18.36
N PRO A 311 27.71 5.46 18.84
CA PRO A 311 27.46 5.33 20.27
C PRO A 311 28.77 5.05 21.01
N PRO A 312 29.06 5.76 22.14
CA PRO A 312 30.24 5.47 22.93
C PRO A 312 30.26 4.00 23.40
N PRO A 313 31.38 3.30 23.31
CA PRO A 313 31.45 1.90 23.74
C PRO A 313 31.06 1.75 25.22
N LEU A 314 30.16 0.79 25.52
CA LEU A 314 29.71 0.51 26.90
C LEU A 314 30.88 0.09 27.80
N SER A 315 31.85 -0.65 27.27
CA SER A 315 33.06 -1.11 27.97
C SER A 315 33.92 0.05 28.53
N ARG A 316 33.86 1.24 27.91
CA ARG A 316 34.53 2.45 28.44
C ARG A 316 33.84 3.05 29.66
N ARG A 317 32.52 2.82 29.81
CA ARG A 317 31.69 3.38 30.88
C ARG A 317 31.44 2.41 32.03
N ILE A 318 31.40 1.11 31.71
CA ILE A 318 31.04 0.06 32.65
C ILE A 318 32.11 -1.02 32.60
N PRO A 319 33.09 -0.99 33.52
CA PRO A 319 34.08 -2.04 33.62
C PRO A 319 33.44 -3.41 33.86
N GLY A 320 33.82 -4.41 33.05
CA GLY A 320 33.34 -5.78 33.20
C GLY A 320 32.00 -6.10 32.50
N ILE A 321 31.46 -5.19 31.69
CA ILE A 321 30.28 -5.52 30.86
C ILE A 321 30.65 -6.58 29.83
N PRO A 322 29.82 -7.63 29.60
CA PRO A 322 30.13 -8.64 28.62
C PRO A 322 30.24 -8.06 27.21
N ALA A 323 31.28 -8.39 26.47
CA ALA A 323 31.51 -7.95 25.10
C ALA A 323 30.32 -8.30 24.17
N GLU A 324 29.67 -9.44 24.45
CA GLU A 324 28.49 -9.89 23.70
C GLU A 324 27.27 -8.97 23.91
N PHE A 325 27.06 -8.45 25.11
CA PHE A 325 25.99 -7.47 25.34
C PHE A 325 26.27 -6.15 24.59
N GLU A 326 27.52 -5.69 24.64
CA GLU A 326 27.94 -4.50 23.91
C GLU A 326 27.73 -4.68 22.40
N ARG A 327 28.08 -5.86 21.85
CA ARG A 327 27.86 -6.23 20.47
C ARG A 327 26.37 -6.18 20.10
N ILE A 328 25.47 -6.72 20.94
CA ILE A 328 24.02 -6.73 20.73
C ILE A 328 23.51 -5.29 20.66
N VAL A 329 23.84 -4.46 21.67
CA VAL A 329 23.39 -3.07 21.74
C VAL A 329 23.93 -2.25 20.57
N ARG A 330 25.21 -2.42 20.23
CA ARG A 330 25.83 -1.73 19.10
C ARG A 330 25.11 -2.07 17.78
N ARG A 331 24.77 -3.33 17.56
CA ARG A 331 24.04 -3.77 16.37
C ARG A 331 22.64 -3.15 16.30
N CYS A 332 21.95 -2.97 17.41
CA CYS A 332 20.68 -2.24 17.43
C CYS A 332 20.84 -0.77 17.02
N LEU A 333 21.98 -0.13 17.39
CA LEU A 333 22.27 1.28 17.19
C LEU A 333 22.95 1.61 15.85
N GLU A 334 23.09 0.64 14.94
CA GLU A 334 23.59 0.89 13.59
C GLU A 334 22.72 1.94 12.87
N LYS A 335 23.37 2.87 12.16
CA LYS A 335 22.67 3.97 11.48
C LYS A 335 21.88 3.49 10.30
N ASP A 336 22.43 2.51 9.56
CA ASP A 336 21.73 1.83 8.48
C ASP A 336 20.76 0.78 9.06
N PRO A 337 19.46 0.87 8.81
CA PRO A 337 18.50 -0.13 9.25
C PRO A 337 18.85 -1.55 8.78
N SER A 338 19.54 -1.72 7.63
CA SER A 338 19.89 -3.02 7.09
C SER A 338 21.00 -3.74 7.90
N ALA A 339 21.82 -2.99 8.62
CA ALA A 339 22.88 -3.52 9.48
C ALA A 339 22.38 -3.93 10.87
N ARG A 340 21.16 -3.53 11.26
CA ARG A 340 20.51 -3.88 12.53
C ARG A 340 20.04 -5.34 12.55
N TYR A 341 19.36 -5.75 13.60
CA TYR A 341 18.61 -7.00 13.62
C TYR A 341 17.46 -6.95 12.61
N PRO A 342 17.25 -8.04 11.83
CA PRO A 342 16.18 -8.07 10.83
C PRO A 342 14.78 -8.09 11.46
N SER A 343 14.66 -8.60 12.68
CA SER A 343 13.40 -8.65 13.42
C SER A 343 13.63 -8.58 14.94
N ALA A 344 12.58 -8.24 15.68
CA ALA A 344 12.63 -8.21 17.14
C ALA A 344 12.76 -9.61 17.74
N GLU A 345 12.35 -10.68 17.06
CA GLU A 345 12.59 -12.07 17.45
C GLU A 345 14.10 -12.38 17.48
N ALA A 346 14.82 -11.97 16.43
CA ALA A 346 16.26 -12.21 16.35
C ALA A 346 17.03 -11.50 17.48
N LEU A 347 16.61 -10.30 17.86
CA LEU A 347 17.14 -9.57 19.01
C LEU A 347 16.81 -10.28 20.33
N ARG A 348 15.57 -10.72 20.50
CA ARG A 348 15.12 -11.48 21.69
C ARG A 348 15.99 -12.72 21.89
N ASP A 349 16.22 -13.49 20.83
CA ASP A 349 16.94 -14.76 20.91
C ASP A 349 18.41 -14.57 21.32
N ASP A 350 19.06 -13.50 20.86
CA ASP A 350 20.42 -13.14 21.31
C ASP A 350 20.44 -12.70 22.78
N LEU A 351 19.45 -11.91 23.23
CA LEU A 351 19.34 -11.48 24.62
C LEU A 351 19.06 -12.66 25.57
N VAL A 352 18.20 -13.60 25.19
CA VAL A 352 17.90 -14.82 25.97
C VAL A 352 19.14 -15.71 26.06
N ARG A 353 19.84 -15.91 24.95
CA ARG A 353 21.10 -16.73 24.93
C ARG A 353 22.16 -16.15 25.87
N LEU A 354 22.26 -14.84 25.96
CA LEU A 354 23.21 -14.21 26.86
C LEU A 354 22.76 -14.27 28.33
N ALA A 355 21.48 -14.40 28.60
CA ALA A 355 20.92 -14.52 29.95
C ALA A 355 21.06 -15.93 30.54
N GLU A 356 21.26 -16.96 29.72
CA GLU A 356 21.48 -18.35 30.18
C GLU A 356 22.94 -18.52 30.64
N PRO A 357 23.17 -19.07 31.85
CA PRO A 357 24.51 -19.36 32.29
C PRO A 357 25.15 -20.44 31.39
N PRO A 358 26.47 -20.36 31.09
CA PRO A 358 27.15 -21.45 30.38
C PRO A 358 26.99 -22.73 31.18
N LEU A 359 26.50 -23.77 30.51
CA LEU A 359 26.46 -25.13 31.08
C LEU A 359 27.87 -25.58 31.33
N ASP A 360 28.36 -25.40 32.58
CA ASP A 360 29.58 -26.02 33.07
C ASP A 360 29.36 -27.54 33.09
N ARG A 361 29.74 -28.22 32.01
CA ARG A 361 29.90 -29.66 32.00
C ARG A 361 31.19 -29.99 32.73
N ALA A 362 31.06 -30.36 33.98
CA ALA A 362 32.11 -31.08 34.69
C ALA A 362 32.39 -32.38 33.92
N ILE A 363 33.50 -32.43 33.21
CA ILE A 363 34.00 -33.63 32.55
C ILE A 363 34.76 -34.48 33.63
N ALA A 364 34.12 -35.57 34.06
CA ALA A 364 34.83 -36.62 34.80
C ALA A 364 35.82 -37.32 33.86
N PRO A 365 37.02 -37.73 34.35
CA PRO A 365 38.08 -38.33 33.52
C PRO A 365 37.65 -39.73 33.05
N PHE A 366 37.34 -39.84 31.76
CA PHE A 366 37.13 -41.15 31.12
C PHE A 366 38.39 -41.65 30.43
N ASN A 367 38.56 -42.94 30.47
CA ASN A 367 39.72 -43.69 29.97
C ASN A 367 39.88 -43.54 28.44
N THR A 368 41.07 -43.24 27.96
CA THR A 368 41.38 -42.85 26.57
C THR A 368 41.01 -43.87 25.49
N TRP A 369 40.80 -45.17 25.83
CA TRP A 369 40.44 -46.21 24.87
C TRP A 369 38.93 -46.24 24.50
N THR A 370 38.09 -45.76 25.40
CA THR A 370 36.65 -45.64 25.12
C THR A 370 36.32 -44.36 24.32
N ILE A 371 37.19 -43.35 24.38
CA ILE A 371 37.02 -42.08 23.64
C ILE A 371 37.27 -42.27 22.13
N THR A 372 38.29 -43.08 21.75
CA THR A 372 38.59 -43.32 20.33
C THR A 372 37.52 -44.16 19.64
N ALA A 373 36.93 -45.14 20.27
CA ALA A 373 35.81 -45.92 19.70
C ALA A 373 34.51 -45.08 19.63
N ALA A 374 34.20 -44.31 20.68
CA ALA A 374 33.03 -43.41 20.68
C ALA A 374 33.21 -42.25 19.69
N ALA A 375 34.40 -41.67 19.56
CA ALA A 375 34.71 -40.62 18.60
C ALA A 375 34.56 -41.11 17.16
N SER A 376 34.98 -42.34 16.86
CA SER A 376 34.81 -42.93 15.52
C SER A 376 33.33 -43.19 15.16
N VAL A 377 32.52 -43.62 16.12
CA VAL A 377 31.07 -43.80 15.93
C VAL A 377 30.33 -42.45 15.82
N VAL A 378 30.75 -41.47 16.61
CA VAL A 378 30.19 -40.11 16.53
C VAL A 378 30.64 -39.44 15.23
N LEU A 379 31.92 -39.60 14.79
CA LEU A 379 32.36 -39.09 13.51
C LEU A 379 31.64 -39.77 12.33
N ALA A 380 31.40 -41.06 12.40
CA ALA A 380 30.61 -41.79 11.39
C ALA A 380 29.13 -41.38 11.42
N ALA A 381 28.55 -41.15 12.62
CA ALA A 381 27.20 -40.66 12.77
C ALA A 381 27.06 -39.19 12.35
N VAL A 382 28.05 -38.34 12.64
CA VAL A 382 28.11 -36.95 12.19
C VAL A 382 28.36 -36.88 10.68
N ALA A 383 29.23 -37.73 10.12
CA ALA A 383 29.39 -37.83 8.67
C ALA A 383 28.13 -38.37 8.00
N ALA A 384 27.46 -39.38 8.54
CA ALA A 384 26.17 -39.86 8.05
C ALA A 384 25.07 -38.82 8.23
N ALA A 385 25.01 -38.11 9.34
CA ALA A 385 24.11 -36.98 9.57
C ALA A 385 24.47 -35.83 8.64
N TYR A 386 25.76 -35.53 8.40
CA TYR A 386 26.19 -34.51 7.44
C TYR A 386 25.83 -34.91 6.00
N PHE A 387 26.02 -36.19 5.59
CA PHE A 387 25.58 -36.68 4.28
C PHE A 387 24.07 -36.85 4.16
N LEU A 388 23.35 -37.06 5.28
CA LEU A 388 21.89 -37.13 5.31
C LEU A 388 21.23 -35.74 5.48
N THR A 389 21.95 -34.74 6.01
CA THR A 389 21.49 -33.38 6.27
C THR A 389 22.15 -32.32 5.39
N ASP A 390 23.07 -32.69 4.48
CA ASP A 390 23.57 -31.80 3.45
C ASP A 390 22.44 -31.53 2.38
N ARG A 391 21.32 -31.22 2.90
CA ARG A 391 20.32 -30.39 2.20
C ARG A 391 20.67 -28.97 2.61
N ARG A 392 21.53 -28.33 1.82
CA ARG A 392 21.75 -26.90 1.85
C ARG A 392 20.38 -26.26 1.88
N GLN A 393 19.99 -25.74 3.05
CA GLN A 393 18.95 -24.72 3.05
C GLN A 393 19.47 -23.65 2.09
N PRO A 394 18.72 -23.25 1.09
CA PRO A 394 19.13 -22.13 0.28
C PRO A 394 19.33 -20.96 1.24
N VAL A 395 20.57 -20.49 1.32
CA VAL A 395 20.89 -19.24 2.01
C VAL A 395 20.01 -18.22 1.32
N ALA A 396 19.10 -17.61 2.05
CA ALA A 396 18.33 -16.50 1.53
C ALA A 396 19.35 -15.43 1.11
N VAL A 397 19.51 -15.26 -0.19
CA VAL A 397 20.39 -14.23 -0.75
C VAL A 397 19.80 -12.90 -0.31
N PRO A 398 20.61 -12.00 0.29
CA PRO A 398 20.08 -10.73 0.73
C PRO A 398 19.51 -9.97 -0.46
N PHE A 399 18.32 -9.41 -0.30
CA PHE A 399 17.52 -8.67 -1.29
C PHE A 399 18.30 -7.54 -2.02
N ASN A 400 19.48 -7.17 -1.54
CA ASN A 400 20.35 -6.12 -2.08
C ASN A 400 21.17 -6.54 -3.31
N SER A 401 21.01 -7.75 -3.84
CA SER A 401 21.75 -8.21 -5.02
C SER A 401 20.92 -8.27 -6.30
N MET A 402 19.60 -8.04 -6.23
CA MET A 402 18.73 -8.05 -7.40
C MET A 402 19.04 -6.84 -8.29
N GLN A 403 19.46 -7.10 -9.52
CA GLN A 403 19.74 -6.08 -10.52
C GLN A 403 18.56 -6.00 -11.49
N ILE A 404 17.96 -4.82 -11.61
CA ILE A 404 16.89 -4.53 -12.58
C ILE A 404 17.47 -3.64 -13.69
N THR A 405 17.51 -4.17 -14.89
CA THR A 405 17.94 -3.43 -16.08
C THR A 405 16.72 -3.11 -16.93
N ARG A 406 16.40 -1.82 -17.09
CA ARG A 406 15.34 -1.37 -18.00
C ARG A 406 15.89 -1.28 -19.41
N LEU A 407 15.12 -1.82 -20.33
CA LEU A 407 15.41 -1.77 -21.76
C LEU A 407 14.37 -0.84 -22.41
N PRO A 408 14.79 0.36 -22.88
CA PRO A 408 13.84 1.32 -23.43
C PRO A 408 13.16 0.72 -24.68
N THR A 409 11.84 0.67 -24.66
CA THR A 409 10.99 0.22 -25.78
C THR A 409 10.06 1.34 -26.25
N GLY A 410 10.41 2.58 -25.97
CA GLY A 410 9.57 3.73 -26.27
C GLY A 410 8.37 3.90 -25.32
N GLY A 411 8.31 3.12 -24.23
CA GLY A 411 7.25 3.20 -23.24
C GLY A 411 5.95 2.46 -23.63
N GLU A 412 5.97 1.62 -24.67
CA GLU A 412 4.79 1.00 -25.27
C GLU A 412 4.82 -0.54 -25.24
N ALA A 413 5.72 -1.16 -24.47
CA ALA A 413 5.81 -2.62 -24.40
C ALA A 413 4.54 -3.25 -23.78
N ALA A 414 3.96 -4.23 -24.44
CA ALA A 414 2.78 -4.95 -23.99
C ALA A 414 3.11 -6.29 -23.32
N ASP A 415 4.08 -7.05 -23.86
CA ASP A 415 4.54 -8.35 -23.33
C ASP A 415 6.02 -8.55 -23.65
N ALA A 416 6.70 -9.44 -22.88
CA ALA A 416 8.11 -9.73 -23.08
C ALA A 416 8.47 -11.19 -22.75
N ALA A 417 9.47 -11.74 -23.46
CA ALA A 417 10.02 -13.06 -23.20
C ALA A 417 11.54 -13.09 -23.45
N ILE A 418 12.27 -13.81 -22.60
CA ILE A 418 13.71 -14.09 -22.80
C ILE A 418 13.90 -15.50 -23.35
N SER A 419 14.85 -15.69 -24.27
CA SER A 419 15.23 -17.02 -24.76
C SER A 419 15.81 -17.88 -23.65
N HIS A 420 15.73 -19.19 -23.81
CA HIS A 420 16.20 -20.12 -22.78
C HIS A 420 17.73 -20.03 -22.58
N ASP A 421 18.49 -19.67 -23.61
CA ASP A 421 19.95 -19.43 -23.54
C ASP A 421 20.29 -18.01 -23.04
N GLY A 422 19.29 -17.15 -22.82
CA GLY A 422 19.46 -15.78 -22.33
C GLY A 422 19.97 -14.77 -23.34
N LYS A 423 20.15 -15.14 -24.59
CA LYS A 423 20.76 -14.26 -25.61
C LYS A 423 19.78 -13.38 -26.35
N LEU A 424 18.52 -13.82 -26.49
CA LEU A 424 17.50 -13.11 -27.22
C LEU A 424 16.39 -12.65 -26.28
N LEU A 425 15.88 -11.47 -26.56
CA LEU A 425 14.71 -10.90 -25.90
C LEU A 425 13.67 -10.58 -26.96
N ALA A 426 12.49 -11.18 -26.86
CA ALA A 426 11.34 -10.86 -27.68
C ALA A 426 10.37 -9.97 -26.91
N TYR A 427 9.72 -9.02 -27.58
CA TYR A 427 8.74 -8.14 -26.94
C TYR A 427 7.69 -7.64 -27.94
N VAL A 428 6.51 -7.37 -27.43
CA VAL A 428 5.38 -6.81 -28.17
C VAL A 428 5.32 -5.31 -27.93
N VAL A 429 5.11 -4.54 -28.99
CA VAL A 429 4.98 -3.07 -28.93
C VAL A 429 3.62 -2.64 -29.45
N ASN A 430 2.97 -1.73 -28.75
CA ASN A 430 1.76 -1.06 -29.20
C ASN A 430 2.12 0.03 -30.21
N GLU A 431 1.60 -0.08 -31.44
CA GLU A 431 1.79 0.91 -32.49
C GLU A 431 0.44 1.44 -33.00
N SER A 432 0.44 2.52 -33.77
CA SER A 432 -0.78 3.16 -34.26
C SER A 432 -1.63 2.27 -35.17
N LEU A 433 -1.02 1.28 -35.85
CA LEU A 433 -1.69 0.34 -36.74
C LEU A 433 -2.03 -1.00 -36.09
N GLY A 434 -1.70 -1.19 -34.81
CA GLY A 434 -1.87 -2.44 -34.07
C GLY A 434 -0.61 -2.81 -33.31
N GLN A 435 -0.44 -4.10 -32.99
CA GLN A 435 0.74 -4.56 -32.28
C GLN A 435 1.74 -5.23 -33.21
N SER A 436 3.04 -5.03 -32.92
CA SER A 436 4.17 -5.63 -33.60
C SER A 436 5.03 -6.44 -32.64
N VAL A 437 5.74 -7.46 -33.14
CA VAL A 437 6.66 -8.29 -32.35
C VAL A 437 8.10 -8.06 -32.81
N TRP A 438 8.95 -7.68 -31.84
CA TRP A 438 10.35 -7.38 -32.04
C TRP A 438 11.25 -8.37 -31.32
N ILE A 439 12.45 -8.60 -31.83
CA ILE A 439 13.50 -9.38 -31.18
C ILE A 439 14.80 -8.58 -31.18
N ARG A 440 15.51 -8.62 -30.06
CA ARG A 440 16.84 -8.03 -29.89
C ARG A 440 17.77 -8.99 -29.14
N ASN A 441 19.09 -8.77 -29.27
CA ASN A 441 20.05 -9.38 -28.37
C ASN A 441 19.90 -8.79 -26.96
N SER A 442 19.90 -9.61 -25.92
CA SER A 442 19.79 -9.16 -24.50
C SER A 442 20.88 -8.16 -24.11
N SER A 443 22.08 -8.28 -24.70
CA SER A 443 23.25 -7.41 -24.46
C SER A 443 23.49 -6.37 -25.56
N GLY A 444 22.66 -6.34 -26.62
CA GLY A 444 22.87 -5.50 -27.80
C GLY A 444 21.78 -4.47 -28.06
N SER A 445 22.04 -3.55 -29.01
CA SER A 445 21.07 -2.53 -29.43
C SER A 445 20.39 -2.83 -30.76
N THR A 446 20.76 -3.93 -31.45
CA THR A 446 20.18 -4.28 -32.75
C THR A 446 18.83 -4.95 -32.55
N GLU A 447 17.79 -4.37 -33.13
CA GLU A 447 16.41 -4.84 -33.08
C GLU A 447 15.96 -5.30 -34.46
N ASN A 448 15.22 -6.41 -34.50
CA ASN A 448 14.66 -6.97 -35.72
C ASN A 448 13.14 -7.12 -35.56
N LEU A 449 12.39 -6.60 -36.53
CA LEU A 449 10.96 -6.79 -36.62
C LEU A 449 10.68 -8.22 -37.11
N VAL A 450 9.92 -8.99 -36.30
CA VAL A 450 9.57 -10.39 -36.60
C VAL A 450 8.13 -10.50 -37.09
N VAL A 451 7.22 -9.74 -36.45
CA VAL A 451 5.81 -9.66 -36.83
C VAL A 451 5.46 -8.20 -37.07
N PRO A 452 5.05 -7.81 -38.30
CA PRO A 452 4.67 -6.44 -38.59
C PRO A 452 3.38 -6.04 -37.85
N PRO A 453 3.15 -4.71 -37.66
CA PRO A 453 1.95 -4.23 -37.01
C PRO A 453 0.66 -4.71 -37.69
N GLU A 454 -0.16 -5.37 -36.95
CA GLU A 454 -1.50 -5.82 -37.39
C GLU A 454 -2.55 -5.55 -36.32
N ALA A 455 -3.81 -5.37 -36.73
CA ALA A 455 -4.91 -5.16 -35.81
C ALA A 455 -5.19 -6.44 -35.00
N GLY A 456 -5.18 -6.32 -33.68
CA GLY A 456 -5.36 -7.38 -32.69
C GLY A 456 -4.47 -7.15 -31.48
N GLU A 457 -4.65 -7.97 -30.46
CA GLU A 457 -3.77 -7.98 -29.28
C GLU A 457 -2.88 -9.21 -29.30
N ASP A 458 -1.58 -9.00 -29.46
CA ASP A 458 -0.58 -10.06 -29.35
C ASP A 458 -0.15 -10.22 -27.89
N SER A 459 -0.15 -11.43 -27.38
CA SER A 459 0.15 -11.73 -25.98
C SER A 459 0.65 -13.15 -25.80
N GLY A 460 1.16 -13.46 -24.60
CA GLY A 460 1.61 -14.80 -24.28
C GLY A 460 2.84 -15.22 -25.08
N ILE A 461 3.73 -14.27 -25.42
CA ILE A 461 4.92 -14.59 -26.21
C ILE A 461 5.86 -15.51 -25.43
N THR A 462 6.38 -16.55 -26.11
CA THR A 462 7.31 -17.51 -25.50
C THR A 462 8.20 -18.15 -26.55
N PHE A 463 9.45 -18.41 -26.20
CA PHE A 463 10.36 -19.16 -27.06
C PHE A 463 10.09 -20.67 -26.99
N SER A 464 10.37 -21.41 -28.08
CA SER A 464 10.47 -22.87 -28.00
C SER A 464 11.66 -23.27 -27.12
N PRO A 465 11.67 -24.46 -26.47
CA PRO A 465 12.77 -24.90 -25.62
C PRO A 465 14.15 -24.94 -26.29
N ASP A 466 14.19 -25.05 -27.62
CA ASP A 466 15.40 -25.05 -28.46
C ASP A 466 15.72 -23.67 -29.04
N ASP A 467 14.96 -22.63 -28.66
CA ASP A 467 15.06 -21.24 -29.11
C ASP A 467 15.01 -21.09 -30.66
N SER A 468 14.36 -22.03 -31.37
CA SER A 468 14.23 -21.97 -32.83
C SER A 468 12.95 -21.28 -33.31
N PHE A 469 11.93 -21.22 -32.48
CA PHE A 469 10.64 -20.59 -32.74
C PHE A 469 10.24 -19.64 -31.65
N LEU A 470 9.46 -18.61 -32.04
CA LEU A 470 8.70 -17.77 -31.13
C LEU A 470 7.20 -18.11 -31.29
N TYR A 471 6.52 -18.34 -30.18
CA TYR A 471 5.08 -18.52 -30.12
C TYR A 471 4.44 -17.26 -29.56
N TYR A 472 3.28 -16.87 -30.09
CA TYR A 472 2.45 -15.78 -29.60
C TYR A 472 0.98 -16.04 -29.91
N ARG A 473 0.10 -15.55 -29.04
CA ARG A 473 -1.34 -15.58 -29.26
C ARG A 473 -1.79 -14.23 -29.82
N ARG A 474 -2.55 -14.25 -30.92
CA ARG A 474 -3.22 -13.06 -31.45
C ARG A 474 -4.71 -13.14 -31.15
N LYS A 475 -5.20 -12.21 -30.35
CA LYS A 475 -6.61 -12.06 -30.04
C LYS A 475 -7.31 -11.35 -31.19
N GLY A 476 -8.40 -11.94 -31.68
CA GLY A 476 -9.29 -11.32 -32.66
C GLY A 476 -10.32 -10.40 -31.98
N ARG A 477 -11.42 -10.15 -32.66
CA ARG A 477 -12.55 -9.38 -32.11
C ARG A 477 -13.32 -10.09 -30.99
N GLU A 478 -13.20 -11.42 -30.90
CA GLU A 478 -13.72 -12.24 -29.80
C GLU A 478 -12.54 -12.66 -28.90
N ASP A 479 -12.77 -12.96 -27.63
CA ASP A 479 -11.73 -13.18 -26.62
C ASP A 479 -10.89 -14.45 -26.81
N SER A 480 -11.39 -15.39 -27.61
CA SER A 480 -10.59 -16.48 -28.11
C SER A 480 -9.65 -15.97 -29.21
N GLY A 481 -8.36 -16.27 -29.09
CA GLY A 481 -7.36 -15.93 -30.10
C GLY A 481 -6.81 -17.17 -30.78
N ASP A 482 -6.07 -16.95 -31.83
CA ASP A 482 -5.31 -17.99 -32.51
C ASP A 482 -3.85 -17.96 -32.00
N LEU A 483 -3.28 -19.14 -31.78
CA LEU A 483 -1.87 -19.33 -31.50
C LEU A 483 -1.08 -19.40 -32.82
N TYR A 484 -0.05 -18.56 -32.92
CA TYR A 484 0.89 -18.54 -34.01
C TYR A 484 2.28 -18.95 -33.53
N ARG A 485 3.06 -19.49 -34.44
CA ARG A 485 4.51 -19.66 -34.30
C ARG A 485 5.23 -18.99 -35.45
N VAL A 486 6.41 -18.47 -35.19
CA VAL A 486 7.27 -17.88 -36.21
C VAL A 486 8.69 -18.40 -36.06
N PRO A 487 9.33 -18.93 -37.15
CA PRO A 487 10.72 -19.35 -37.12
C PRO A 487 11.64 -18.13 -36.95
N LEU A 488 12.62 -18.17 -36.04
CA LEU A 488 13.55 -17.07 -35.81
C LEU A 488 14.56 -16.85 -36.96
N LYS A 489 14.73 -17.87 -37.82
CA LYS A 489 15.56 -17.79 -39.03
C LYS A 489 14.66 -17.64 -40.27
N ASN A 490 14.29 -16.38 -40.57
CA ASN A 490 13.63 -15.99 -41.84
C ASN A 490 12.34 -16.76 -42.15
N GLY A 491 11.36 -16.77 -41.27
CA GLY A 491 10.06 -17.41 -41.50
C GLY A 491 8.88 -16.46 -41.36
N SER A 492 7.76 -16.81 -41.99
CA SER A 492 6.48 -16.14 -41.80
C SER A 492 5.69 -16.77 -40.63
N PRO A 493 4.84 -16.02 -39.93
CA PRO A 493 3.96 -16.58 -38.93
C PRO A 493 3.04 -17.68 -39.46
N GLU A 494 2.94 -18.75 -38.72
CA GLU A 494 2.11 -19.93 -39.04
C GLU A 494 1.11 -20.14 -37.90
N ARG A 495 -0.18 -20.29 -38.21
CA ARG A 495 -1.20 -20.58 -37.20
C ARG A 495 -1.11 -22.06 -36.78
N VAL A 496 -1.01 -22.29 -35.48
CA VAL A 496 -0.89 -23.60 -34.83
C VAL A 496 -2.22 -24.09 -34.26
N LEU A 497 -2.93 -23.23 -33.55
CA LEU A 497 -4.18 -23.55 -32.84
C LEU A 497 -5.18 -22.40 -32.95
N SER A 498 -6.47 -22.74 -32.90
CA SER A 498 -7.57 -21.77 -32.76
C SER A 498 -8.23 -21.88 -31.39
N GLU A 499 -8.99 -20.86 -31.02
CA GLU A 499 -9.78 -20.82 -29.78
C GLU A 499 -8.93 -21.01 -28.49
N VAL A 500 -7.73 -20.44 -28.49
CA VAL A 500 -6.87 -20.39 -27.28
C VAL A 500 -7.26 -19.22 -26.42
N THR A 501 -7.57 -19.46 -25.14
CA THR A 501 -7.86 -18.43 -24.18
C THR A 501 -6.65 -18.26 -23.24
N GLY A 502 -6.04 -17.07 -23.21
CA GLY A 502 -4.90 -16.80 -22.35
C GLY A 502 -3.54 -17.32 -22.85
N SER A 503 -2.62 -17.57 -21.92
CA SER A 503 -1.23 -17.94 -22.21
C SER A 503 -1.08 -19.43 -22.53
N VAL A 504 -0.08 -19.75 -23.35
CA VAL A 504 0.28 -21.13 -23.71
C VAL A 504 1.62 -21.50 -23.05
N ALA A 505 1.74 -22.70 -22.53
CA ALA A 505 2.97 -23.27 -22.00
C ALA A 505 3.47 -24.42 -22.89
N LEU A 506 4.75 -24.40 -23.23
CA LEU A 506 5.41 -25.48 -23.95
C LEU A 506 5.98 -26.50 -22.98
N SER A 507 5.85 -27.79 -23.29
CA SER A 507 6.50 -28.84 -22.49
C SER A 507 8.02 -28.77 -22.63
N PRO A 508 8.80 -29.17 -21.61
CA PRO A 508 10.27 -29.07 -21.63
C PRO A 508 10.93 -29.83 -22.78
N ASP A 509 10.29 -30.90 -23.28
CA ASP A 509 10.74 -31.69 -24.45
C ASP A 509 10.36 -31.06 -25.79
N GLY A 510 9.64 -29.91 -25.78
CA GLY A 510 9.21 -29.17 -26.96
C GLY A 510 8.16 -29.88 -27.83
N ARG A 511 7.50 -30.94 -27.30
CA ARG A 511 6.58 -31.76 -28.10
C ARG A 511 5.11 -31.46 -27.88
N ARG A 512 4.76 -30.81 -26.78
CA ARG A 512 3.37 -30.57 -26.36
C ARG A 512 3.13 -29.12 -25.97
N LEU A 513 1.88 -28.69 -26.08
CA LEU A 513 1.34 -27.41 -25.64
C LEU A 513 0.32 -27.65 -24.52
N ALA A 514 0.27 -26.77 -23.55
CA ALA A 514 -0.79 -26.72 -22.54
C ALA A 514 -1.39 -25.30 -22.46
N PHE A 515 -2.71 -25.21 -22.39
CA PHE A 515 -3.43 -23.94 -22.31
C PHE A 515 -4.80 -24.13 -21.64
N VAL A 516 -5.41 -23.05 -21.22
CA VAL A 516 -6.78 -23.06 -20.69
C VAL A 516 -7.73 -22.61 -21.80
N ARG A 517 -8.79 -23.41 -22.04
CA ARG A 517 -9.91 -23.05 -22.90
C ARG A 517 -11.14 -22.74 -22.07
N LEU A 518 -11.70 -21.54 -22.26
CA LEU A 518 -12.96 -21.15 -21.64
C LEU A 518 -14.13 -21.47 -22.59
N LYS A 519 -15.21 -21.95 -22.02
CA LYS A 519 -16.53 -22.05 -22.66
C LYS A 519 -17.54 -21.24 -21.85
N PRO A 520 -17.65 -19.93 -22.10
CA PRO A 520 -18.50 -19.04 -21.32
C PRO A 520 -19.97 -19.52 -21.24
N SER A 521 -20.52 -19.99 -22.35
CA SER A 521 -21.90 -20.49 -22.41
C SER A 521 -22.19 -21.71 -21.52
N ALA A 522 -21.15 -22.47 -21.16
CA ALA A 522 -21.24 -23.65 -20.30
C ALA A 522 -20.69 -23.40 -18.89
N TRP A 523 -20.20 -22.21 -18.58
CA TRP A 523 -19.51 -21.88 -17.33
C TRP A 523 -18.37 -22.85 -17.00
N GLU A 524 -17.58 -23.17 -18.02
CA GLU A 524 -16.57 -24.22 -17.97
C GLU A 524 -15.19 -23.67 -18.36
N ALA A 525 -14.17 -24.00 -17.56
CA ALA A 525 -12.76 -23.79 -17.85
C ALA A 525 -12.05 -25.14 -17.92
N SER A 526 -11.42 -25.42 -19.04
CA SER A 526 -10.73 -26.69 -19.31
C SER A 526 -9.24 -26.48 -19.54
N LEU A 527 -8.39 -27.22 -18.79
CA LEU A 527 -6.97 -27.36 -19.10
C LEU A 527 -6.82 -28.38 -20.26
N VAL A 528 -6.30 -27.90 -21.37
CA VAL A 528 -6.14 -28.68 -22.60
C VAL A 528 -4.66 -28.89 -22.87
N VAL A 529 -4.30 -30.09 -23.33
CA VAL A 529 -2.96 -30.43 -23.81
C VAL A 529 -3.07 -30.91 -25.26
N SER A 530 -2.20 -30.44 -26.14
CA SER A 530 -2.09 -30.87 -27.54
C SER A 530 -0.64 -31.18 -27.92
N ASN A 531 -0.43 -31.78 -29.07
CA ASN A 531 0.87 -31.83 -29.72
C ASN A 531 1.32 -30.41 -30.11
N ILE A 532 2.63 -30.23 -30.34
CA ILE A 532 3.22 -28.92 -30.71
C ILE A 532 2.68 -28.36 -32.04
N ASP A 533 2.15 -29.23 -32.93
CA ASP A 533 1.49 -28.87 -34.20
C ASP A 533 0.00 -28.57 -34.04
N GLY A 534 -0.53 -28.59 -32.83
CA GLY A 534 -1.94 -28.41 -32.53
C GLY A 534 -2.81 -29.67 -32.68
N SER A 535 -2.28 -30.77 -33.14
CA SER A 535 -3.03 -32.03 -33.24
C SER A 535 -3.17 -32.73 -31.90
N GLY A 536 -4.05 -33.73 -31.82
CA GLY A 536 -4.14 -34.61 -30.66
C GLY A 536 -4.61 -33.95 -29.37
N GLU A 537 -5.47 -32.91 -29.42
CA GLU A 537 -6.00 -32.23 -28.27
C GLU A 537 -6.65 -33.19 -27.26
N SER A 538 -6.32 -33.08 -26.01
CA SER A 538 -6.92 -33.81 -24.88
C SER A 538 -7.21 -32.90 -23.72
N THR A 539 -8.41 -33.03 -23.14
CA THR A 539 -8.80 -32.31 -21.93
C THR A 539 -8.24 -33.01 -20.70
N PHE A 540 -7.43 -32.30 -19.93
CA PHE A 540 -6.74 -32.82 -18.76
C PHE A 540 -7.56 -32.64 -17.49
N ALA A 541 -8.13 -31.44 -17.32
CA ALA A 541 -9.00 -31.11 -16.21
C ALA A 541 -10.08 -30.15 -16.69
N THR A 542 -11.28 -30.28 -16.15
CA THR A 542 -12.40 -29.37 -16.40
C THR A 542 -12.97 -28.95 -15.07
N LEU A 543 -13.05 -27.66 -14.83
CA LEU A 543 -13.71 -27.08 -13.67
C LEU A 543 -14.96 -26.34 -14.12
N ARG A 544 -16.02 -26.46 -13.30
CA ARG A 544 -17.30 -25.79 -13.48
C ARG A 544 -17.66 -25.05 -12.21
N ARG A 545 -18.48 -24.04 -12.35
CA ARG A 545 -19.01 -23.23 -11.24
C ARG A 545 -19.39 -24.10 -10.02
N PRO A 546 -19.02 -23.71 -8.78
CA PRO A 546 -18.33 -22.47 -8.36
C PRO A 546 -16.81 -22.54 -8.46
N ARG A 547 -16.21 -23.62 -8.99
CA ARG A 547 -14.77 -23.78 -9.20
C ARG A 547 -14.36 -23.25 -10.57
N TYR A 548 -13.11 -22.74 -10.67
CA TYR A 548 -12.57 -22.17 -11.90
C TYR A 548 -11.04 -22.35 -11.98
N LEU A 549 -10.52 -22.26 -13.21
CA LEU A 549 -9.10 -22.15 -13.52
C LEU A 549 -8.83 -20.75 -14.06
N ASP A 550 -7.71 -20.17 -13.65
CA ASP A 550 -7.24 -18.94 -14.28
C ASP A 550 -6.70 -19.23 -15.69
N GLN A 551 -7.05 -18.39 -16.65
CA GLN A 551 -6.71 -18.59 -18.06
C GLN A 551 -5.29 -18.11 -18.41
N HIS A 552 -4.71 -17.23 -17.61
CA HIS A 552 -3.43 -16.59 -17.95
C HIS A 552 -2.21 -17.33 -17.38
N SER A 553 -2.43 -18.35 -16.54
CA SER A 553 -1.37 -18.94 -15.72
C SER A 553 -1.35 -20.46 -15.79
N VAL A 554 -0.61 -20.99 -16.76
CA VAL A 554 -0.24 -22.41 -16.83
C VAL A 554 1.25 -22.52 -17.10
N ALA A 555 1.95 -23.43 -16.42
CA ALA A 555 3.36 -23.68 -16.61
C ALA A 555 3.71 -25.16 -16.38
N TRP A 556 4.48 -25.77 -17.29
CA TRP A 556 5.01 -27.11 -17.14
C TRP A 556 6.10 -27.17 -16.07
N SER A 557 6.11 -28.22 -15.27
CA SER A 557 7.28 -28.54 -14.43
C SER A 557 8.49 -28.90 -15.32
N PRO A 558 9.73 -28.60 -14.89
CA PRO A 558 10.92 -28.85 -15.70
C PRO A 558 11.16 -30.31 -16.04
N ASP A 559 10.64 -31.25 -15.23
CA ASP A 559 10.68 -32.70 -15.49
C ASP A 559 9.58 -33.16 -16.45
N GLY A 560 8.66 -32.29 -16.83
CA GLY A 560 7.53 -32.59 -17.74
C GLY A 560 6.46 -33.51 -17.14
N LEU A 561 6.46 -33.73 -15.79
CA LEU A 561 5.56 -34.67 -15.12
C LEU A 561 4.32 -34.00 -14.51
N ALA A 562 4.34 -32.66 -14.38
CA ALA A 562 3.25 -31.90 -13.79
C ALA A 562 3.06 -30.53 -14.45
N MET A 563 1.94 -29.88 -14.14
CA MET A 563 1.63 -28.51 -14.54
C MET A 563 1.21 -27.70 -13.31
N ALA A 564 1.75 -26.49 -13.17
CA ALA A 564 1.27 -25.52 -12.19
C ALA A 564 0.23 -24.60 -12.85
N CYS A 565 -0.84 -24.31 -12.12
CA CYS A 565 -1.85 -23.34 -12.54
C CYS A 565 -2.53 -22.71 -11.31
N PHE A 566 -3.28 -21.64 -11.51
CA PHE A 566 -4.11 -21.07 -10.47
C PHE A 566 -5.54 -21.60 -10.57
N SER A 567 -6.09 -22.02 -9.42
CA SER A 567 -7.45 -22.50 -9.28
C SER A 567 -8.12 -21.89 -8.07
N GLY A 568 -9.42 -21.68 -8.13
CA GLY A 568 -10.19 -21.16 -7.03
C GLY A 568 -11.63 -21.62 -7.04
N ALA A 569 -12.39 -21.13 -6.05
CA ALA A 569 -13.82 -21.30 -5.97
C ALA A 569 -14.42 -20.05 -5.32
N ALA A 570 -15.44 -19.45 -5.95
CA ALA A 570 -16.19 -18.34 -5.39
C ALA A 570 -17.63 -18.32 -5.91
N ALA A 571 -18.55 -18.00 -5.00
CA ALA A 571 -19.94 -17.72 -5.37
C ALA A 571 -20.20 -16.20 -5.45
N ARG A 572 -19.30 -15.38 -4.90
CA ARG A 572 -19.38 -13.92 -4.88
C ARG A 572 -18.03 -13.29 -5.19
N TYR A 573 -18.04 -12.08 -5.71
CA TYR A 573 -16.81 -11.32 -5.97
C TYR A 573 -15.93 -11.15 -4.74
N SER A 574 -16.52 -10.87 -3.58
CA SER A 574 -15.82 -10.73 -2.30
C SER A 574 -15.12 -12.00 -1.82
N GLU A 575 -15.53 -13.16 -2.33
CA GLU A 575 -14.98 -14.47 -2.00
C GLU A 575 -13.94 -14.95 -3.02
N THR A 576 -13.70 -14.17 -4.09
CA THR A 576 -12.77 -14.54 -5.14
C THR A 576 -11.36 -14.65 -4.59
N PHE A 577 -10.78 -15.82 -4.76
CA PHE A 577 -9.37 -16.06 -4.48
C PHE A 577 -8.85 -17.18 -5.36
N PHE A 578 -7.56 -17.11 -5.65
CA PHE A 578 -6.84 -18.11 -6.43
C PHE A 578 -5.75 -18.74 -5.59
N GLN A 579 -5.66 -20.04 -5.64
CA GLN A 579 -4.60 -20.84 -5.05
C GLN A 579 -3.70 -21.41 -6.14
N LEU A 580 -2.40 -21.42 -5.89
CA LEU A 580 -1.44 -22.06 -6.78
C LEU A 580 -1.49 -23.57 -6.53
N ILE A 581 -1.84 -24.32 -7.56
CA ILE A 581 -1.95 -25.76 -7.54
C ILE A 581 -1.01 -26.42 -8.55
N GLU A 582 -0.64 -27.66 -8.28
CA GLU A 582 0.03 -28.57 -9.19
C GLU A 582 -0.95 -29.66 -9.65
N ILE A 583 -0.97 -29.97 -10.93
CA ILE A 583 -1.74 -31.09 -11.51
C ILE A 583 -0.74 -32.08 -12.09
N ARG A 584 -0.68 -33.28 -11.55
CA ARG A 584 0.17 -34.35 -12.05
C ARG A 584 -0.38 -34.97 -13.32
N LEU A 585 0.48 -35.27 -14.29
CA LEU A 585 0.07 -35.81 -15.58
C LEU A 585 -0.30 -37.29 -15.53
N SER A 586 0.30 -38.05 -14.61
CA SER A 586 0.12 -39.51 -14.50
C SER A 586 -1.26 -39.91 -14.02
N ASP A 587 -1.80 -39.25 -13.02
CA ASP A 587 -3.03 -39.61 -12.33
C ASP A 587 -4.05 -38.44 -12.24
N ARG A 588 -3.71 -37.29 -12.81
CA ARG A 588 -4.51 -36.03 -12.76
C ARG A 588 -4.79 -35.54 -11.35
N SER A 589 -4.03 -35.98 -10.35
CA SER A 589 -4.18 -35.53 -8.97
C SER A 589 -3.80 -34.04 -8.85
N GLN A 590 -4.53 -33.31 -7.99
CA GLN A 590 -4.32 -31.90 -7.75
C GLN A 590 -3.75 -31.69 -6.35
N HIS A 591 -2.66 -30.96 -6.24
CA HIS A 591 -2.00 -30.62 -5.00
C HIS A 591 -1.87 -29.10 -4.85
N VAL A 592 -2.20 -28.57 -3.67
CA VAL A 592 -2.01 -27.14 -3.35
C VAL A 592 -0.55 -26.93 -3.02
N ILE A 593 0.15 -26.10 -3.81
CA ILE A 593 1.58 -25.80 -3.60
C ILE A 593 1.76 -24.88 -2.38
N THR A 594 0.86 -23.89 -2.20
CA THR A 594 0.94 -22.96 -1.06
C THR A 594 -0.45 -22.63 -0.51
N ARG A 595 -0.52 -22.38 0.80
CA ARG A 595 -1.77 -21.95 1.45
C ARG A 595 -2.10 -20.47 1.20
N ARG A 596 -1.14 -19.68 0.70
CA ARG A 596 -1.39 -18.28 0.32
C ARG A 596 -2.31 -18.24 -0.90
N SER A 597 -3.22 -17.29 -0.91
CA SER A 597 -4.09 -17.00 -2.04
C SER A 597 -3.88 -15.57 -2.55
N TRP A 598 -4.20 -15.35 -3.81
CA TRP A 598 -4.14 -14.06 -4.49
C TRP A 598 -5.50 -13.69 -5.06
N ALA A 599 -5.75 -12.39 -5.26
CA ALA A 599 -6.98 -11.91 -5.88
C ALA A 599 -6.92 -12.08 -7.41
N TRP A 600 -5.81 -11.68 -8.00
CA TRP A 600 -5.63 -11.63 -9.46
C TRP A 600 -4.25 -12.17 -9.82
N PRO A 601 -4.15 -13.44 -10.23
CA PRO A 601 -2.92 -13.99 -10.82
C PRO A 601 -2.79 -13.53 -12.28
N ASN A 602 -1.55 -13.48 -12.79
CA ASN A 602 -1.27 -13.12 -14.16
C ASN A 602 -0.31 -14.09 -14.84
N SER A 603 0.71 -14.60 -14.16
CA SER A 603 1.71 -15.46 -14.78
C SER A 603 2.36 -16.41 -13.78
N ILE A 604 2.84 -17.56 -14.30
CA ILE A 604 3.65 -18.56 -13.56
C ILE A 604 4.83 -18.95 -14.44
N ALA A 605 6.03 -19.01 -13.81
CA ALA A 605 7.20 -19.60 -14.43
C ALA A 605 7.93 -20.50 -13.42
N TRP A 606 8.33 -21.72 -13.83
CA TRP A 606 9.13 -22.62 -13.02
C TRP A 606 10.62 -22.28 -13.11
N SER A 607 11.33 -22.36 -12.00
CA SER A 607 12.80 -22.42 -12.04
C SER A 607 13.23 -23.71 -12.76
N PRO A 608 14.35 -23.71 -13.48
CA PRO A 608 14.83 -24.89 -14.20
C PRO A 608 15.10 -26.10 -13.30
N LYS A 609 15.37 -25.87 -12.03
CA LYS A 609 15.58 -26.93 -11.02
C LYS A 609 14.29 -27.50 -10.45
N GLY A 610 13.14 -26.88 -10.72
CA GLY A 610 11.83 -27.30 -10.21
C GLY A 610 11.61 -27.04 -8.71
N ASP A 611 12.48 -26.31 -8.07
CA ASP A 611 12.44 -26.02 -6.62
C ASP A 611 11.67 -24.75 -6.28
N ILE A 612 11.53 -23.84 -7.26
CA ILE A 612 10.93 -22.52 -7.10
C ILE A 612 9.97 -22.24 -8.27
N LEU A 613 8.88 -21.51 -7.97
CA LEU A 613 8.04 -20.86 -8.98
C LEU A 613 8.13 -19.35 -8.80
N ILE A 614 8.25 -18.63 -9.90
CA ILE A 614 8.09 -17.18 -9.95
C ILE A 614 6.70 -16.88 -10.50
N ILE A 615 5.95 -16.06 -9.81
CA ILE A 615 4.60 -15.68 -10.22
C ILE A 615 4.44 -14.16 -10.23
N THR A 616 3.58 -13.66 -11.10
CA THR A 616 3.04 -12.31 -11.01
C THR A 616 1.59 -12.37 -10.56
N ALA A 617 1.28 -11.66 -9.50
CA ALA A 617 -0.07 -11.64 -8.95
C ALA A 617 -0.30 -10.40 -8.07
N ALA A 618 -1.56 -9.95 -8.02
CA ALA A 618 -2.01 -8.93 -7.08
C ALA A 618 -2.54 -9.59 -5.79
N SER A 619 -2.19 -9.00 -4.65
CA SER A 619 -2.73 -9.41 -3.35
C SER A 619 -4.20 -9.01 -3.23
N ARG A 620 -4.91 -9.61 -2.27
CA ARG A 620 -6.30 -9.22 -1.98
C ARG A 620 -6.33 -7.77 -1.50
N GLY A 621 -7.14 -6.95 -2.15
CA GLY A 621 -7.26 -5.53 -1.87
C GLY A 621 -6.26 -4.62 -2.60
N ASP A 622 -5.30 -5.22 -3.32
CA ASP A 622 -4.31 -4.53 -4.14
C ASP A 622 -4.64 -4.73 -5.63
N ASP A 623 -4.43 -3.71 -6.45
CA ASP A 623 -4.56 -3.81 -7.92
C ASP A 623 -3.19 -3.80 -8.60
N ILE A 624 -2.11 -3.83 -7.81
CA ILE A 624 -0.75 -3.78 -8.30
C ILE A 624 -0.19 -5.19 -8.38
N TYR A 625 0.12 -5.63 -9.58
CA TYR A 625 0.74 -6.92 -9.84
C TYR A 625 2.22 -6.90 -9.46
N GLN A 626 2.60 -7.71 -8.49
CA GLN A 626 3.96 -7.84 -8.00
C GLN A 626 4.55 -9.22 -8.32
N LEU A 627 5.87 -9.30 -8.31
CA LEU A 627 6.60 -10.56 -8.45
C LEU A 627 6.71 -11.27 -7.09
N TRP A 628 6.42 -12.57 -7.10
CA TRP A 628 6.49 -13.43 -5.93
C TRP A 628 7.30 -14.68 -6.26
N MET A 629 8.08 -15.13 -5.30
CA MET A 629 8.79 -16.41 -5.33
C MET A 629 8.07 -17.39 -4.40
N VAL A 630 7.78 -18.58 -4.91
CA VAL A 630 7.11 -19.65 -4.17
C VAL A 630 8.00 -20.88 -4.17
N SER A 631 8.39 -21.36 -3.00
CA SER A 631 9.10 -22.63 -2.86
C SER A 631 8.16 -23.79 -3.15
N HIS A 632 8.42 -24.58 -4.18
CA HIS A 632 7.61 -25.74 -4.53
C HIS A 632 7.56 -26.77 -3.38
N LYS A 633 8.70 -27.01 -2.73
CA LYS A 633 8.83 -28.02 -1.68
C LYS A 633 8.13 -27.65 -0.37
N THR A 634 8.21 -26.39 0.04
CA THR A 634 7.73 -25.93 1.36
C THR A 634 6.46 -25.11 1.28
N GLY A 635 6.08 -24.62 0.10
CA GLY A 635 4.99 -23.67 -0.09
C GLY A 635 5.27 -22.27 0.49
N ALA A 636 6.51 -22.01 0.91
CA ALA A 636 6.91 -20.69 1.42
C ALA A 636 6.84 -19.65 0.30
N VAL A 637 6.35 -18.45 0.63
CA VAL A 637 6.14 -17.36 -0.33
C VAL A 637 6.95 -16.16 0.08
N THR A 638 7.75 -15.62 -0.84
CA THR A 638 8.52 -14.39 -0.67
C THR A 638 8.12 -13.39 -1.75
N ARG A 639 7.87 -12.13 -1.38
CA ARG A 639 7.61 -11.05 -2.33
C ARG A 639 8.94 -10.54 -2.86
N LEU A 640 9.12 -10.53 -4.19
CA LEU A 640 10.36 -10.09 -4.85
C LEU A 640 10.37 -8.59 -5.14
N THR A 641 9.21 -8.01 -5.49
CA THR A 641 9.08 -6.57 -5.75
C THR A 641 8.08 -5.95 -4.77
N ASN A 642 8.31 -4.70 -4.39
CA ASN A 642 7.44 -3.97 -3.45
C ASN A 642 7.43 -2.48 -3.78
N ASP A 643 7.27 -2.15 -5.05
CA ASP A 643 7.13 -0.81 -5.58
C ASP A 643 5.71 -0.52 -6.06
N LEU A 644 5.49 0.63 -6.68
CA LEU A 644 4.19 1.05 -7.20
C LEU A 644 4.01 0.71 -8.68
N SER A 645 4.93 -0.07 -9.28
CA SER A 645 4.85 -0.53 -10.66
C SER A 645 4.06 -1.83 -10.76
N ASN A 646 3.40 -2.04 -11.88
CA ASN A 646 2.82 -3.31 -12.25
C ASN A 646 3.82 -4.14 -13.05
N TYR A 647 3.90 -5.42 -12.74
CA TYR A 647 4.73 -6.39 -13.46
C TYR A 647 3.86 -7.33 -14.30
N GLY A 648 4.22 -7.44 -15.57
CA GLY A 648 3.54 -8.30 -16.54
C GLY A 648 3.90 -9.78 -16.39
N ARG A 649 3.78 -10.50 -17.50
CA ARG A 649 4.16 -11.91 -17.59
C ARG A 649 5.65 -12.09 -17.34
N VAL A 650 6.05 -13.25 -16.76
CA VAL A 650 7.46 -13.59 -16.51
C VAL A 650 7.91 -14.76 -17.37
N THR A 651 9.14 -14.68 -17.86
CA THR A 651 9.87 -15.79 -18.49
C THR A 651 11.27 -15.87 -17.90
N LEU A 652 11.85 -17.08 -17.88
CA LEU A 652 13.13 -17.39 -17.21
C LEU A 652 14.12 -18.02 -18.17
N THR A 653 15.41 -17.74 -17.95
CA THR A 653 16.51 -18.46 -18.63
C THR A 653 16.70 -19.88 -18.05
N ASN A 654 17.28 -20.79 -18.84
CA ASN A 654 17.53 -22.18 -18.42
C ASN A 654 18.52 -22.33 -17.26
N ASP A 655 19.34 -21.32 -16.99
CA ASP A 655 20.20 -21.31 -15.81
C ASP A 655 19.49 -20.73 -14.56
N GLY A 656 18.28 -20.19 -14.76
CA GLY A 656 17.44 -19.59 -13.71
C GLY A 656 17.97 -18.30 -13.15
N LYS A 657 18.99 -17.66 -13.75
CA LYS A 657 19.62 -16.45 -13.19
C LYS A 657 18.98 -15.15 -13.64
N SER A 658 18.31 -15.17 -14.80
CA SER A 658 17.68 -13.99 -15.38
C SER A 658 16.22 -14.24 -15.67
N LEU A 659 15.38 -13.26 -15.44
CA LEU A 659 13.98 -13.23 -15.85
C LEU A 659 13.68 -11.96 -16.65
N ALA A 660 12.76 -12.06 -17.60
CA ALA A 660 12.23 -10.93 -18.34
C ALA A 660 10.74 -10.74 -18.01
N THR A 661 10.33 -9.47 -17.92
CA THR A 661 8.94 -9.05 -17.74
C THR A 661 8.75 -7.63 -18.27
N VAL A 662 7.50 -7.15 -18.33
CA VAL A 662 7.18 -5.75 -18.60
C VAL A 662 6.88 -5.07 -17.28
N GLN A 663 7.55 -3.96 -17.01
CA GLN A 663 7.25 -3.07 -15.89
C GLN A 663 6.42 -1.90 -16.40
N SER A 664 5.26 -1.66 -15.79
CA SER A 664 4.36 -0.55 -16.14
C SER A 664 4.30 0.44 -14.99
N GLU A 665 4.63 1.69 -15.28
CA GLU A 665 4.57 2.82 -14.34
C GLU A 665 3.43 3.76 -14.74
N ASN A 666 2.44 3.91 -13.86
CA ASN A 666 1.34 4.86 -14.05
C ASN A 666 1.67 6.18 -13.35
N SER A 667 1.57 7.27 -14.09
CA SER A 667 1.71 8.63 -13.58
C SER A 667 0.49 9.44 -13.96
N SER A 668 -0.51 9.47 -13.08
CA SER A 668 -1.79 10.14 -13.32
C SER A 668 -1.99 11.31 -12.35
N ALA A 669 -2.82 12.27 -12.75
CA ALA A 669 -3.22 13.39 -11.91
C ALA A 669 -4.68 13.79 -12.17
N ILE A 670 -5.29 14.43 -11.18
CA ILE A 670 -6.62 15.01 -11.33
C ILE A 670 -6.47 16.40 -11.96
N TRP A 671 -7.19 16.61 -13.04
CA TRP A 671 -7.27 17.88 -13.76
C TRP A 671 -8.70 18.43 -13.68
N VAL A 672 -8.84 19.73 -13.48
CA VAL A 672 -10.12 20.42 -13.45
C VAL A 672 -10.14 21.51 -14.50
N THR A 673 -11.17 21.51 -15.34
CA THR A 673 -11.37 22.56 -16.34
C THR A 673 -12.36 23.61 -15.83
N PRO A 674 -12.12 24.90 -16.09
CA PRO A 674 -13.15 25.92 -15.92
C PRO A 674 -14.33 25.68 -16.86
N ARG A 675 -15.50 26.19 -16.50
CA ARG A 675 -16.74 26.05 -17.28
C ARG A 675 -16.54 26.39 -18.76
N GLY A 676 -16.75 25.41 -19.64
CA GLY A 676 -16.74 25.60 -21.09
C GLY A 676 -15.36 25.79 -21.77
N ARG A 677 -14.22 25.53 -21.07
CA ARG A 677 -12.87 25.75 -21.60
C ARG A 677 -11.93 24.60 -21.31
N ALA A 678 -12.08 23.50 -22.06
CA ALA A 678 -11.21 22.30 -21.89
C ALA A 678 -9.71 22.60 -22.04
N SER A 679 -9.33 23.64 -22.77
CA SER A 679 -7.94 24.08 -22.98
C SER A 679 -7.29 24.78 -21.76
N GLN A 680 -8.05 25.12 -20.73
CA GLN A 680 -7.59 25.80 -19.51
C GLN A 680 -7.66 24.88 -18.29
N ALA A 681 -7.44 23.60 -18.48
CA ALA A 681 -7.40 22.63 -17.37
C ALA A 681 -6.24 22.95 -16.41
N THR A 682 -6.54 22.98 -15.11
CA THR A 682 -5.55 23.10 -14.05
C THR A 682 -5.38 21.77 -13.34
N ARG A 683 -4.13 21.39 -13.09
CA ARG A 683 -3.83 20.19 -12.29
C ARG A 683 -4.05 20.51 -10.82
N ILE A 684 -4.79 19.65 -10.11
CA ILE A 684 -4.85 19.72 -8.64
C ILE A 684 -3.48 19.29 -8.08
N ASN A 685 -2.95 20.06 -7.15
CA ASN A 685 -1.65 19.78 -6.53
C ASN A 685 -1.77 18.61 -5.53
N LEU A 686 -1.76 17.40 -6.06
CA LEU A 686 -1.73 16.14 -5.32
C LEU A 686 -0.49 15.34 -5.73
N ALA A 687 -0.06 14.40 -4.88
CA ALA A 687 0.90 13.38 -5.28
C ALA A 687 0.38 12.63 -6.53
N PRO A 688 1.26 12.14 -7.42
CA PRO A 688 0.83 11.33 -8.56
C PRO A 688 -0.05 10.17 -8.11
N LEU A 689 -1.12 9.92 -8.86
CA LEU A 689 -1.97 8.77 -8.65
C LEU A 689 -1.35 7.59 -9.41
N HIS A 690 -1.11 6.50 -8.71
CA HIS A 690 -0.49 5.30 -9.29
C HIS A 690 -1.52 4.24 -9.71
N SER A 691 -2.81 4.55 -9.63
CA SER A 691 -3.90 3.66 -10.01
C SER A 691 -4.64 4.16 -11.25
N THR A 692 -4.90 3.26 -12.18
CA THR A 692 -5.77 3.50 -13.35
C THR A 692 -7.26 3.50 -13.01
N HIS A 693 -7.64 2.99 -11.83
CA HIS A 693 -9.04 2.82 -11.40
C HIS A 693 -9.48 3.86 -10.36
N THR A 694 -8.90 5.06 -10.36
CA THR A 694 -9.38 6.16 -9.53
C THR A 694 -10.75 6.61 -10.00
N THR A 695 -11.73 6.74 -9.09
CA THR A 695 -13.05 7.26 -9.40
C THR A 695 -13.23 8.66 -8.83
N LEU A 696 -14.04 9.48 -9.49
CA LEU A 696 -14.28 10.88 -9.17
C LEU A 696 -15.77 11.18 -8.99
N ALA A 697 -16.12 12.03 -8.02
CA ALA A 697 -17.46 12.59 -7.89
C ALA A 697 -17.42 14.01 -7.32
N TRP A 698 -18.22 14.92 -7.88
CA TRP A 698 -18.39 16.27 -7.37
C TRP A 698 -19.42 16.33 -6.24
N THR A 699 -19.07 16.98 -5.14
CA THR A 699 -20.04 17.34 -4.12
C THR A 699 -20.89 18.54 -4.57
N PRO A 700 -22.12 18.71 -4.06
CA PRO A 700 -22.92 19.90 -4.34
C PRO A 700 -22.23 21.23 -3.95
N ALA A 701 -21.31 21.18 -3.00
CA ALA A 701 -20.50 22.31 -2.54
C ALA A 701 -19.28 22.62 -3.43
N GLY A 702 -19.10 21.93 -4.58
CA GLY A 702 -18.01 22.18 -5.51
C GLY A 702 -16.66 21.59 -5.12
N ARG A 703 -16.61 20.65 -4.16
CA ARG A 703 -15.42 19.86 -3.82
C ARG A 703 -15.47 18.52 -4.54
N LEU A 704 -14.32 17.87 -4.72
CA LEU A 704 -14.22 16.54 -5.35
C LEU A 704 -14.03 15.45 -4.29
N ILE A 705 -14.70 14.31 -4.49
CA ILE A 705 -14.34 13.05 -3.83
C ILE A 705 -13.63 12.18 -4.85
N TYR A 706 -12.52 11.54 -4.43
CA TYR A 706 -11.80 10.59 -5.24
C TYR A 706 -11.37 9.38 -4.43
N SER A 707 -11.18 8.24 -5.10
CA SER A 707 -10.61 7.03 -4.50
C SER A 707 -9.10 6.98 -4.74
N ASP A 708 -8.33 6.71 -3.69
CA ASP A 708 -6.87 6.63 -3.76
C ASP A 708 -6.37 5.41 -2.98
N PRO A 709 -5.53 4.57 -3.60
CA PRO A 709 -4.86 3.48 -2.89
C PRO A 709 -3.81 4.07 -1.96
N THR A 710 -4.13 4.21 -0.69
CA THR A 710 -3.17 4.56 0.37
C THR A 710 -2.91 3.33 1.23
N GLY A 711 -1.75 2.66 1.02
CA GLY A 711 -1.45 1.35 1.60
C GLY A 711 -2.18 0.22 0.86
N ASP A 712 -2.54 -0.83 1.57
CA ASP A 712 -3.14 -2.04 0.98
C ASP A 712 -4.60 -1.89 0.52
N TYR A 713 -5.23 -0.71 0.67
CA TYR A 713 -6.67 -0.51 0.42
C TYR A 713 -6.97 0.86 -0.17
N ARG A 714 -7.99 0.93 -1.04
CA ARG A 714 -8.53 2.19 -1.57
C ARG A 714 -9.44 2.88 -0.55
N ASN A 715 -9.13 4.14 -0.29
CA ASN A 715 -9.91 5.00 0.58
C ASN A 715 -10.48 6.18 -0.19
N LEU A 716 -11.57 6.75 0.35
CA LEU A 716 -12.20 7.95 -0.22
C LEU A 716 -11.62 9.21 0.42
N TRP A 717 -11.27 10.15 -0.42
CA TRP A 717 -10.72 11.45 -0.07
C TRP A 717 -11.60 12.57 -0.62
N LEU A 718 -11.81 13.59 0.17
CA LEU A 718 -12.43 14.83 -0.24
C LEU A 718 -11.34 15.86 -0.48
N VAL A 719 -11.32 16.49 -1.67
CA VAL A 719 -10.33 17.49 -2.05
C VAL A 719 -11.02 18.76 -2.51
N ASP A 720 -10.49 19.89 -2.11
CA ASP A 720 -10.83 21.17 -2.65
C ASP A 720 -10.10 21.40 -3.96
N ALA A 721 -10.82 21.66 -5.03
CA ALA A 721 -10.27 21.72 -6.38
C ALA A 721 -9.34 22.92 -6.62
N ASP A 722 -9.54 24.02 -5.88
CA ASP A 722 -8.81 25.25 -6.05
C ASP A 722 -7.55 25.31 -5.17
N SER A 723 -7.66 24.90 -3.89
CA SER A 723 -6.54 24.92 -2.95
C SER A 723 -5.73 23.62 -2.89
N GLY A 724 -6.27 22.49 -3.40
CA GLY A 724 -5.67 21.18 -3.27
C GLY A 724 -5.71 20.59 -1.85
N SER A 725 -6.33 21.29 -0.89
CA SER A 725 -6.47 20.77 0.48
C SER A 725 -7.36 19.53 0.49
N ARG A 726 -6.89 18.46 1.14
CA ARG A 726 -7.57 17.17 1.14
C ARG A 726 -7.92 16.69 2.54
N GLN A 727 -9.05 16.00 2.64
CA GLN A 727 -9.52 15.35 3.86
C GLN A 727 -9.88 13.91 3.55
N ARG A 728 -9.41 12.97 4.37
CA ARG A 728 -9.78 11.57 4.25
C ARG A 728 -11.21 11.37 4.80
N LEU A 729 -12.10 10.80 3.98
CA LEU A 729 -13.48 10.51 4.38
C LEU A 729 -13.63 9.12 5.00
N THR A 730 -12.84 8.14 4.53
CA THR A 730 -12.93 6.77 5.04
C THR A 730 -11.58 6.30 5.56
N SER A 731 -11.59 5.62 6.70
CA SER A 731 -10.43 5.02 7.34
C SER A 731 -10.81 3.57 7.68
N GLY A 732 -10.37 2.60 6.91
CA GLY A 732 -10.62 1.20 7.20
C GLY A 732 -9.50 0.35 6.64
N ALA A 733 -9.04 -0.63 7.41
CA ALA A 733 -8.06 -1.62 6.99
C ALA A 733 -8.68 -2.76 6.16
N SER A 734 -9.90 -2.60 5.71
CA SER A 734 -10.60 -3.58 4.89
C SER A 734 -11.31 -2.85 3.75
N ASN A 735 -11.10 -3.35 2.54
CA ASN A 735 -12.01 -3.23 1.41
C ASN A 735 -11.85 -1.98 0.53
N ASN A 736 -11.57 -2.23 -0.73
CA ASN A 736 -11.51 -1.23 -1.78
C ASN A 736 -12.87 -0.54 -1.98
N LYS A 737 -12.85 0.78 -1.93
CA LYS A 737 -14.00 1.64 -2.19
C LYS A 737 -13.79 2.36 -3.51
N ASP A 738 -14.68 2.12 -4.45
CA ASP A 738 -14.65 2.71 -5.79
C ASP A 738 -16.07 3.02 -6.31
N GLN A 739 -16.19 3.51 -7.54
CA GLN A 739 -17.46 3.80 -8.21
C GLN A 739 -18.38 4.69 -7.37
N ILE A 740 -17.88 5.90 -7.06
CA ILE A 740 -18.48 6.83 -6.11
C ILE A 740 -19.55 7.67 -6.81
N VAL A 741 -20.71 7.81 -6.17
CA VAL A 741 -21.77 8.74 -6.57
C VAL A 741 -22.28 9.53 -5.35
N ILE A 742 -22.67 10.78 -5.55
CA ILE A 742 -23.13 11.65 -4.49
C ILE A 742 -24.56 12.08 -4.77
N ALA A 743 -25.44 11.91 -3.77
CA ALA A 743 -26.81 12.37 -3.85
C ALA A 743 -26.87 13.89 -4.15
N ARG A 744 -27.82 14.32 -4.95
CA ARG A 744 -27.99 15.74 -5.30
C ARG A 744 -28.23 16.65 -4.08
N THR A 745 -28.78 16.07 -3.01
CA THR A 745 -28.97 16.75 -1.73
C THR A 745 -27.64 16.96 -0.98
N GLY A 746 -26.57 16.24 -1.37
CA GLY A 746 -25.30 16.18 -0.64
C GLY A 746 -25.37 15.38 0.64
N ARG A 747 -26.48 14.71 0.95
CA ARG A 747 -26.67 13.97 2.21
C ARG A 747 -25.95 12.64 2.23
N TYR A 748 -25.96 11.91 1.09
CA TYR A 748 -25.42 10.56 1.01
C TYR A 748 -24.35 10.45 -0.07
N ILE A 749 -23.36 9.61 0.20
CA ILE A 749 -22.38 9.08 -0.72
C ILE A 749 -22.70 7.59 -0.90
N VAL A 750 -22.87 7.17 -2.16
CA VAL A 750 -23.05 5.77 -2.54
C VAL A 750 -21.78 5.32 -3.24
N TYR A 751 -21.33 4.12 -2.96
CA TYR A 751 -20.09 3.58 -3.49
C TYR A 751 -20.13 2.05 -3.56
N LYS A 752 -19.29 1.46 -4.40
CA LYS A 752 -19.06 0.03 -4.43
C LYS A 752 -17.97 -0.36 -3.43
N GLN A 753 -18.20 -1.44 -2.71
CA GLN A 753 -17.22 -2.06 -1.83
C GLN A 753 -17.37 -3.58 -1.89
N GLU A 754 -16.30 -4.32 -2.22
CA GLU A 754 -16.30 -5.78 -2.32
C GLU A 754 -17.43 -6.38 -3.18
N GLY A 755 -17.71 -5.76 -4.32
CA GLY A 755 -18.74 -6.26 -5.22
C GLY A 755 -20.17 -6.02 -4.77
N ASN A 756 -20.40 -5.12 -3.79
CA ASN A 756 -21.72 -4.72 -3.34
C ASN A 756 -21.84 -3.20 -3.22
N ILE A 757 -23.07 -2.69 -3.26
CA ILE A 757 -23.37 -1.28 -3.14
C ILE A 757 -23.56 -0.91 -1.67
N TRP A 758 -22.89 0.15 -1.27
CA TRP A 758 -22.92 0.73 0.08
C TRP A 758 -23.33 2.19 0.02
N ARG A 759 -23.91 2.70 1.08
CA ARG A 759 -24.08 4.13 1.31
C ARG A 759 -23.42 4.56 2.61
N MET A 760 -23.05 5.84 2.70
CA MET A 760 -22.64 6.51 3.94
C MET A 760 -23.14 7.94 3.93
N ASP A 761 -23.10 8.61 5.07
CA ASP A 761 -23.35 10.05 5.15
C ASP A 761 -22.20 10.84 4.50
N ALA A 762 -22.45 12.10 4.12
CA ALA A 762 -21.47 12.91 3.39
C ALA A 762 -20.17 13.19 4.16
N ASP A 763 -20.19 13.02 5.49
CA ASP A 763 -19.03 13.15 6.37
C ASP A 763 -18.21 11.85 6.52
N GLY A 764 -18.63 10.76 5.84
CA GLY A 764 -17.98 9.46 5.89
C GLY A 764 -18.48 8.55 7.02
N THR A 765 -19.48 8.97 7.79
CA THR A 765 -20.06 8.17 8.89
C THR A 765 -21.26 7.33 8.42
N ASN A 766 -21.78 6.49 9.30
CA ASN A 766 -22.98 5.68 9.10
C ASN A 766 -22.97 4.82 7.81
N ALA A 767 -21.80 4.21 7.52
CA ALA A 767 -21.66 3.32 6.37
C ALA A 767 -22.57 2.08 6.53
N ARG A 768 -23.41 1.83 5.50
CA ARG A 768 -24.36 0.73 5.47
C ARG A 768 -24.33 0.04 4.12
N GLN A 769 -24.32 -1.29 4.13
CA GLN A 769 -24.48 -2.10 2.93
C GLN A 769 -25.93 -2.07 2.48
N LEU A 770 -26.15 -1.83 1.18
CA LEU A 770 -27.47 -1.80 0.56
C LEU A 770 -27.79 -3.11 -0.14
N THR A 771 -26.82 -3.69 -0.88
CA THR A 771 -27.05 -4.88 -1.70
C THR A 771 -26.22 -6.06 -1.23
N HIS A 772 -26.65 -7.28 -1.59
CA HIS A 772 -26.04 -8.56 -1.19
C HIS A 772 -25.90 -9.52 -2.40
N GLY A 773 -25.88 -9.00 -3.62
CA GLY A 773 -25.74 -9.80 -4.83
C GLY A 773 -24.33 -10.42 -5.00
N PRO A 774 -24.16 -11.32 -5.95
CA PRO A 774 -22.85 -11.90 -6.29
C PRO A 774 -21.83 -10.85 -6.74
N LEU A 775 -22.28 -9.91 -7.59
CA LEU A 775 -21.51 -8.73 -8.03
C LEU A 775 -22.47 -7.61 -8.43
N ASP A 776 -22.55 -6.56 -7.59
CA ASP A 776 -23.33 -5.37 -7.80
C ASP A 776 -22.40 -4.16 -7.98
N VAL A 777 -22.55 -3.42 -9.07
CA VAL A 777 -21.56 -2.42 -9.53
C VAL A 777 -22.22 -1.20 -10.14
N HIS A 778 -21.45 -0.15 -10.37
CA HIS A 778 -21.81 1.06 -11.11
C HIS A 778 -23.09 1.71 -10.55
N PRO A 779 -23.11 2.10 -9.27
CA PRO A 779 -24.29 2.75 -8.71
C PRO A 779 -24.50 4.14 -9.28
N ASP A 780 -25.76 4.55 -9.39
CA ASP A 780 -26.19 5.95 -9.54
C ASP A 780 -27.42 6.23 -8.66
N ILE A 781 -27.66 7.50 -8.35
CA ILE A 781 -28.72 7.90 -7.43
C ILE A 781 -29.79 8.68 -8.21
N THR A 782 -31.05 8.32 -8.00
CA THR A 782 -32.18 9.08 -8.58
C THR A 782 -32.13 10.56 -8.16
N PRO A 783 -32.54 11.50 -9.01
CA PRO A 783 -32.46 12.94 -8.71
C PRO A 783 -33.21 13.37 -7.45
N ASP A 784 -34.26 12.64 -7.04
CA ASP A 784 -35.02 12.86 -5.80
C ASP A 784 -34.29 12.28 -4.57
N GLY A 785 -33.19 11.52 -4.77
CA GLY A 785 -32.37 10.92 -3.72
C GLY A 785 -33.00 9.72 -3.00
N ARG A 786 -34.09 9.13 -3.56
CA ARG A 786 -34.85 8.07 -2.90
C ARG A 786 -34.40 6.66 -3.27
N ALA A 787 -33.78 6.46 -4.43
CA ALA A 787 -33.35 5.15 -4.89
C ALA A 787 -31.95 5.19 -5.48
N VAL A 788 -31.28 4.03 -5.45
CA VAL A 788 -30.00 3.75 -6.09
C VAL A 788 -30.25 2.76 -7.22
N LEU A 789 -29.82 3.13 -8.44
CA LEU A 789 -29.74 2.23 -9.58
C LEU A 789 -28.36 1.61 -9.61
N TYR A 790 -28.25 0.38 -10.09
CA TYR A 790 -26.97 -0.31 -10.22
C TYR A 790 -27.04 -1.45 -11.25
N GLY A 791 -25.88 -1.87 -11.76
CA GLY A 791 -25.75 -3.09 -12.54
C GLY A 791 -25.55 -4.29 -11.62
N SER A 792 -26.31 -5.35 -11.81
CA SER A 792 -26.15 -6.61 -11.07
C SER A 792 -25.79 -7.75 -12.02
N PHE A 793 -24.72 -8.47 -11.69
CA PHE A 793 -24.31 -9.67 -12.39
C PHE A 793 -24.79 -10.89 -11.60
N VAL A 794 -26.08 -11.21 -11.73
CA VAL A 794 -26.74 -12.26 -10.92
C VAL A 794 -26.06 -13.63 -11.09
N ASP A 795 -25.53 -13.90 -12.28
CA ASP A 795 -24.83 -15.13 -12.63
C ASP A 795 -23.31 -14.99 -12.66
N TRP A 796 -22.76 -14.00 -11.93
CA TRP A 796 -21.32 -13.76 -11.95
C TRP A 796 -20.50 -14.96 -11.46
N SER A 797 -19.36 -15.19 -12.13
CA SER A 797 -18.37 -16.19 -11.74
C SER A 797 -16.98 -15.72 -12.14
N PRO A 798 -15.96 -15.92 -11.26
CA PRO A 798 -14.59 -15.57 -11.58
C PRO A 798 -14.10 -16.25 -12.85
N GLY A 799 -13.36 -15.50 -13.69
CA GLY A 799 -12.80 -16.03 -14.93
C GLY A 799 -13.80 -16.22 -16.08
N VAL A 800 -15.09 -16.35 -15.81
CA VAL A 800 -16.13 -16.55 -16.83
C VAL A 800 -17.06 -15.34 -17.01
N GLY A 801 -17.18 -14.45 -16.00
CA GLY A 801 -18.04 -13.27 -16.03
C GLY A 801 -19.50 -13.55 -15.67
N GLY A 802 -20.44 -12.81 -16.25
CA GLY A 802 -21.88 -12.90 -16.03
C GLY A 802 -22.64 -11.95 -16.91
N GLU A 803 -23.93 -12.17 -17.12
CA GLU A 803 -24.79 -11.21 -17.83
C GLU A 803 -25.25 -10.13 -16.83
N PRO A 804 -24.97 -8.83 -17.06
CA PRO A 804 -25.45 -7.76 -16.21
C PRO A 804 -26.90 -7.40 -16.53
N SER A 805 -27.67 -7.07 -15.50
CA SER A 805 -29.00 -6.47 -15.64
C SER A 805 -29.11 -5.21 -14.76
N LEU A 806 -30.09 -4.36 -15.03
CA LEU A 806 -30.27 -3.12 -14.28
C LEU A 806 -31.25 -3.31 -13.13
N TRP A 807 -30.84 -2.89 -11.96
CA TRP A 807 -31.60 -3.00 -10.72
C TRP A 807 -31.71 -1.67 -10.00
N GLN A 808 -32.70 -1.55 -9.13
CA GLN A 808 -32.83 -0.42 -8.21
C GLN A 808 -33.13 -0.90 -6.78
N ILE A 809 -32.68 -0.11 -5.81
CA ILE A 809 -32.94 -0.34 -4.38
C ILE A 809 -33.23 1.00 -3.69
N PRO A 810 -34.16 1.07 -2.71
CA PRO A 810 -34.33 2.28 -1.92
C PRO A 810 -33.03 2.70 -1.22
N ILE A 811 -32.77 4.02 -1.13
CA ILE A 811 -31.55 4.57 -0.54
C ILE A 811 -31.39 4.18 0.95
N ASP A 812 -32.50 3.94 1.64
CA ASP A 812 -32.52 3.48 3.03
C ASP A 812 -32.45 1.96 3.17
N GLY A 813 -32.27 1.23 2.06
CA GLY A 813 -32.28 -0.23 2.01
C GLY A 813 -33.70 -0.77 1.85
N GLY A 814 -33.82 -2.05 1.56
CA GLY A 814 -35.08 -2.73 1.29
C GLY A 814 -34.91 -3.84 0.26
N THR A 815 -35.99 -4.26 -0.37
CA THR A 815 -35.97 -5.29 -1.41
C THR A 815 -35.54 -4.65 -2.74
N PRO A 816 -34.49 -5.17 -3.42
CA PRO A 816 -34.14 -4.74 -4.78
C PRO A 816 -35.25 -5.09 -5.76
N ALA A 817 -35.44 -4.25 -6.77
CA ALA A 817 -36.34 -4.47 -7.88
C ALA A 817 -35.55 -4.41 -9.20
N GLU A 818 -35.82 -5.35 -10.10
CA GLU A 818 -35.23 -5.32 -11.43
C GLU A 818 -35.89 -4.24 -12.28
N VAL A 819 -35.09 -3.39 -12.94
CA VAL A 819 -35.52 -2.34 -13.85
C VAL A 819 -35.53 -2.86 -15.29
N SER A 820 -34.54 -3.65 -15.67
CA SER A 820 -34.44 -4.28 -16.98
C SER A 820 -33.57 -5.54 -16.92
N SER A 821 -34.07 -6.61 -17.52
CA SER A 821 -33.34 -7.89 -17.70
C SER A 821 -32.43 -7.93 -18.93
N GLN A 822 -32.41 -6.85 -19.73
CA GLN A 822 -31.53 -6.76 -20.89
C GLN A 822 -30.08 -6.57 -20.44
N PRO A 823 -29.09 -7.12 -21.17
CA PRO A 823 -27.68 -7.07 -20.77
C PRO A 823 -27.14 -5.64 -20.81
N ALA A 824 -27.19 -4.97 -19.67
CA ALA A 824 -26.75 -3.58 -19.51
C ALA A 824 -26.12 -3.33 -18.13
N SER A 825 -25.17 -2.38 -18.08
CA SER A 825 -24.53 -1.90 -16.86
C SER A 825 -24.23 -0.40 -16.97
N TYR A 826 -23.58 0.18 -15.95
CA TYR A 826 -23.27 1.61 -15.88
C TYR A 826 -24.52 2.51 -15.97
N PRO A 827 -25.59 2.25 -15.20
CA PRO A 827 -26.77 3.11 -15.25
C PRO A 827 -26.45 4.52 -14.77
N VAL A 828 -26.92 5.54 -15.48
CA VAL A 828 -26.86 6.95 -15.07
C VAL A 828 -28.22 7.60 -15.29
N VAL A 829 -28.77 8.19 -14.24
CA VAL A 829 -30.13 8.79 -14.30
C VAL A 829 -30.06 10.19 -14.88
N SER A 830 -30.96 10.49 -15.81
CA SER A 830 -31.05 11.82 -16.43
C SER A 830 -31.33 12.92 -15.39
N PRO A 831 -30.87 14.16 -15.61
CA PRO A 831 -31.10 15.26 -14.70
C PRO A 831 -32.57 15.53 -14.38
N ASP A 832 -33.48 15.22 -15.30
CA ASP A 832 -34.93 15.37 -15.15
C ASP A 832 -35.62 14.15 -14.51
N GLY A 833 -34.84 13.05 -14.26
CA GLY A 833 -35.35 11.84 -13.65
C GLY A 833 -36.25 10.98 -14.50
N ARG A 834 -36.22 11.15 -15.84
CA ARG A 834 -37.14 10.43 -16.75
C ARG A 834 -36.49 9.28 -17.49
N HIS A 835 -35.14 9.30 -17.65
CA HIS A 835 -34.42 8.35 -18.45
C HIS A 835 -33.22 7.78 -17.71
N ILE A 836 -32.80 6.60 -18.10
CA ILE A 836 -31.54 5.94 -17.72
C ILE A 836 -30.67 5.88 -18.97
N GLY A 837 -29.48 6.49 -18.92
CA GLY A 837 -28.39 6.18 -19.83
C GLY A 837 -27.64 4.96 -19.30
N CYS A 838 -27.15 4.07 -20.16
CA CYS A 838 -26.38 2.89 -19.75
C CYS A 838 -25.48 2.39 -20.88
N ILE A 839 -24.61 1.46 -20.58
CA ILE A 839 -23.86 0.68 -21.55
C ILE A 839 -24.61 -0.64 -21.79
N TYR A 840 -25.01 -0.86 -23.03
CA TYR A 840 -25.67 -2.07 -23.49
C TYR A 840 -24.66 -3.04 -24.13
N PHE A 841 -24.80 -4.34 -23.86
CA PHE A 841 -23.95 -5.42 -24.35
C PHE A 841 -24.78 -6.38 -25.20
N PRO A 842 -24.65 -6.36 -26.55
CA PRO A 842 -25.45 -7.23 -27.41
C PRO A 842 -25.12 -8.73 -27.30
N GLY A 843 -23.98 -9.07 -26.74
CA GLY A 843 -23.56 -10.46 -26.49
C GLY A 843 -23.81 -10.90 -25.06
N LYS A 844 -23.75 -12.23 -24.83
CA LYS A 844 -24.02 -12.81 -23.50
C LYS A 844 -22.93 -12.50 -22.45
N ASP A 845 -21.71 -12.22 -22.86
CA ASP A 845 -20.61 -11.89 -21.97
C ASP A 845 -20.14 -10.46 -22.20
N PRO A 846 -20.30 -9.54 -21.23
CA PRO A 846 -19.92 -8.13 -21.38
C PRO A 846 -18.43 -7.90 -21.62
N ARG A 847 -17.56 -8.83 -21.23
CA ARG A 847 -16.11 -8.71 -21.45
C ARG A 847 -15.73 -8.82 -22.92
N PHE A 848 -16.59 -9.47 -23.74
CA PHE A 848 -16.31 -9.85 -25.11
C PHE A 848 -17.34 -9.30 -26.10
N SER A 849 -18.32 -8.57 -25.60
CA SER A 849 -19.37 -7.97 -26.41
C SER A 849 -18.99 -6.57 -26.85
N ALA A 850 -19.43 -6.17 -28.03
CA ALA A 850 -19.44 -4.77 -28.41
C ALA A 850 -20.20 -3.98 -27.34
N ARG A 851 -19.75 -2.76 -27.07
CA ARG A 851 -20.36 -1.86 -26.09
C ARG A 851 -21.05 -0.72 -26.81
N HIS A 852 -22.29 -0.46 -26.44
CA HIS A 852 -23.08 0.61 -27.04
C HIS A 852 -23.66 1.49 -25.93
N VAL A 853 -23.63 2.79 -26.13
CA VAL A 853 -24.44 3.71 -25.31
C VAL A 853 -25.91 3.46 -25.61
N ALA A 854 -26.72 3.34 -24.58
CA ALA A 854 -28.15 3.12 -24.72
C ALA A 854 -28.98 4.02 -23.77
N LEU A 855 -30.23 4.23 -24.13
CA LEU A 855 -31.20 5.03 -23.39
C LEU A 855 -32.44 4.19 -23.10
N LEU A 856 -32.95 4.24 -21.89
CA LEU A 856 -34.13 3.55 -21.39
C LEU A 856 -35.00 4.53 -20.57
N ALA A 857 -36.33 4.37 -20.53
CA ALA A 857 -37.18 5.09 -19.58
C ALA A 857 -36.85 4.65 -18.12
N LEU A 858 -36.99 5.56 -17.14
CA LEU A 858 -36.63 5.25 -15.74
C LEU A 858 -37.49 4.14 -15.13
N ASP A 859 -38.73 4.00 -15.57
CA ASP A 859 -39.65 2.94 -15.17
C ASP A 859 -39.38 1.57 -15.87
N GLY A 860 -38.36 1.50 -16.69
CA GLY A 860 -37.97 0.31 -17.45
C GLY A 860 -38.90 0.07 -18.68
N SER A 861 -39.85 0.91 -18.95
CA SER A 861 -40.78 0.77 -20.10
C SER A 861 -40.12 1.11 -21.45
N GLY A 862 -40.62 0.57 -22.55
CA GLY A 862 -40.32 1.01 -23.91
C GLY A 862 -39.11 0.45 -24.58
N GLY A 863 -38.33 -0.42 -23.91
CA GLY A 863 -37.09 -1.02 -24.47
C GLY A 863 -35.93 -0.05 -24.64
N PHE A 864 -34.76 -0.56 -25.06
CA PHE A 864 -33.57 0.26 -25.28
C PHE A 864 -33.56 0.98 -26.61
N ARG A 865 -33.20 2.25 -26.58
CA ARG A 865 -32.73 3.00 -27.74
C ARG A 865 -31.22 2.91 -27.78
N ILE A 866 -30.65 2.09 -28.65
CA ILE A 866 -29.24 1.83 -28.80
C ILE A 866 -28.63 2.80 -29.80
N PHE A 867 -27.44 3.36 -29.49
CA PHE A 867 -26.70 4.25 -30.37
C PHE A 867 -25.44 3.52 -30.91
N GLU A 868 -25.08 3.82 -32.16
CA GLU A 868 -23.82 3.35 -32.76
C GLU A 868 -22.65 4.13 -32.13
N SER A 869 -22.14 3.64 -31.02
CA SER A 869 -21.03 4.19 -30.25
C SER A 869 -20.18 3.06 -29.71
N SER A 870 -18.91 3.33 -29.48
CA SER A 870 -17.94 2.32 -28.97
C SER A 870 -17.20 2.87 -27.74
N PRO A 871 -17.83 2.90 -26.56
CA PRO A 871 -17.16 3.26 -25.32
C PRO A 871 -16.00 2.29 -25.04
N SER A 872 -14.90 2.83 -24.51
CA SER A 872 -13.78 2.00 -24.05
C SER A 872 -14.14 1.15 -22.85
N ASP A 873 -13.38 0.10 -22.64
CA ASP A 873 -13.54 -0.85 -21.55
C ASP A 873 -13.40 -0.15 -20.19
N GLU A 874 -14.24 -0.54 -19.22
CA GLU A 874 -14.21 -0.12 -17.82
C GLU A 874 -14.25 1.40 -17.57
N THR A 875 -14.73 2.17 -18.55
CA THR A 875 -14.83 3.63 -18.41
C THR A 875 -16.24 4.07 -18.01
N PRO A 876 -16.38 5.11 -17.17
CA PRO A 876 -17.69 5.61 -16.77
C PRO A 876 -18.42 6.29 -17.92
N ILE A 877 -19.76 6.26 -17.87
CA ILE A 877 -20.67 7.09 -18.65
C ILE A 877 -21.32 8.14 -17.74
N SER A 878 -21.65 9.32 -18.25
CA SER A 878 -22.31 10.37 -17.48
C SER A 878 -23.21 11.22 -18.37
N TRP A 879 -24.26 11.79 -17.81
CA TRP A 879 -25.05 12.82 -18.50
C TRP A 879 -24.23 14.09 -18.65
N SER A 880 -24.38 14.73 -19.83
CA SER A 880 -23.85 16.09 -20.01
C SER A 880 -24.57 17.07 -19.06
N PRO A 881 -23.91 18.16 -18.64
CA PRO A 881 -24.48 19.12 -17.70
C PRO A 881 -25.81 19.75 -18.17
N ASP A 882 -26.01 19.83 -19.48
CA ASP A 882 -27.25 20.35 -20.11
C ASP A 882 -28.34 19.29 -20.29
N GLY A 883 -28.07 18.03 -19.93
CA GLY A 883 -29.02 16.93 -20.05
C GLY A 883 -29.32 16.46 -21.47
N LYS A 884 -28.54 16.91 -22.47
CA LYS A 884 -28.83 16.64 -23.89
C LYS A 884 -28.03 15.54 -24.52
N GLY A 885 -27.06 14.99 -23.78
CA GLY A 885 -26.18 13.93 -24.28
C GLY A 885 -25.65 13.05 -23.18
N LEU A 886 -25.12 11.92 -23.58
CA LEU A 886 -24.36 10.97 -22.72
C LEU A 886 -22.89 11.04 -23.10
N ASP A 887 -22.07 11.35 -22.13
CA ASP A 887 -20.61 11.48 -22.28
C ASP A 887 -19.93 10.19 -21.86
N TYR A 888 -18.92 9.75 -22.63
CA TYR A 888 -18.17 8.53 -22.43
C TYR A 888 -16.74 8.66 -22.97
N ILE A 889 -15.85 7.79 -22.54
CA ILE A 889 -14.45 7.79 -22.95
C ILE A 889 -14.27 6.84 -24.13
N VAL A 890 -13.48 7.28 -25.13
CA VAL A 890 -12.95 6.44 -26.20
C VAL A 890 -11.44 6.53 -26.18
N ASN A 891 -10.78 5.39 -25.97
CA ASN A 891 -9.33 5.23 -26.05
C ASN A 891 -9.01 4.73 -27.45
N ALA A 892 -8.51 5.60 -28.31
CA ALA A 892 -8.08 5.25 -29.66
C ALA A 892 -6.63 5.69 -29.82
N THR A 893 -5.79 4.78 -30.33
CA THR A 893 -4.41 5.07 -30.76
C THR A 893 -3.58 5.96 -29.83
N GLY A 894 -3.43 5.54 -28.55
CA GLY A 894 -2.50 6.16 -27.60
C GLY A 894 -3.00 7.42 -26.87
N ALA A 895 -4.27 7.81 -27.04
CA ALA A 895 -4.88 8.88 -26.24
C ALA A 895 -6.35 8.63 -25.91
N GLY A 896 -6.71 8.76 -24.63
CA GLY A 896 -8.09 8.70 -24.17
C GLY A 896 -8.80 10.05 -24.34
N ASN A 897 -9.98 10.07 -24.99
CA ASN A 897 -10.76 11.29 -25.20
C ASN A 897 -12.21 11.12 -24.79
N LEU A 898 -12.80 12.24 -24.33
CA LEU A 898 -14.21 12.30 -23.98
C LEU A 898 -15.07 12.60 -25.23
N TRP A 899 -16.09 11.78 -25.43
CA TRP A 899 -17.06 11.89 -26.51
C TRP A 899 -18.45 12.03 -25.95
N ARG A 900 -19.34 12.67 -26.71
CA ARG A 900 -20.77 12.88 -26.38
C ARG A 900 -21.68 12.26 -27.43
N GLN A 901 -22.56 11.38 -27.01
CA GLN A 901 -23.66 10.88 -27.81
C GLN A 901 -24.89 11.78 -27.57
N PRO A 902 -25.36 12.56 -28.56
CA PRO A 902 -26.61 13.33 -28.41
C PRO A 902 -27.81 12.38 -28.20
N THR A 903 -28.65 12.64 -27.21
CA THR A 903 -29.87 11.82 -26.96
C THR A 903 -30.96 12.01 -28.02
N ALA A 904 -30.95 13.12 -28.75
CA ALA A 904 -31.80 13.31 -29.93
C ALA A 904 -31.46 12.40 -31.11
N GLY A 905 -30.25 11.85 -31.12
CA GLY A 905 -29.67 11.05 -32.21
C GLY A 905 -28.57 11.82 -32.96
N GLY A 906 -28.03 11.17 -34.00
CA GLY A 906 -26.90 11.70 -34.78
C GLY A 906 -25.55 11.13 -34.33
N PRO A 907 -24.45 11.48 -35.02
CA PRO A 907 -23.14 10.94 -34.72
C PRO A 907 -22.58 11.47 -33.36
N PRO A 908 -21.69 10.71 -32.69
CA PRO A 908 -20.98 11.18 -31.51
C PRO A 908 -20.11 12.40 -31.80
N ILE A 909 -20.00 13.29 -30.82
CA ILE A 909 -19.21 14.53 -30.86
C ILE A 909 -18.02 14.41 -29.92
N GLN A 910 -16.83 14.64 -30.43
CA GLN A 910 -15.61 14.65 -29.60
C GLN A 910 -15.55 15.94 -28.74
N ILE A 911 -15.45 15.80 -27.43
CA ILE A 911 -15.44 16.91 -26.45
C ILE A 911 -14.01 17.34 -26.12
N THR A 912 -13.08 16.38 -25.97
CA THR A 912 -11.66 16.65 -25.67
C THR A 912 -10.77 16.18 -26.82
N LYS A 913 -9.58 16.78 -26.95
CA LYS A 913 -8.59 16.42 -27.98
C LYS A 913 -7.21 16.31 -27.33
N PHE A 914 -7.06 15.30 -26.48
CA PHE A 914 -5.77 14.98 -25.90
C PHE A 914 -4.94 14.17 -26.92
N ALA A 915 -3.64 14.45 -27.00
CA ALA A 915 -2.76 13.82 -28.00
C ALA A 915 -2.02 12.62 -27.42
N ASN A 916 -1.61 12.68 -26.14
CA ASN A 916 -0.71 11.70 -25.53
C ASN A 916 -1.08 11.27 -24.12
N ASP A 917 -2.24 11.68 -23.61
CA ASP A 917 -2.66 11.36 -22.25
C ASP A 917 -3.78 10.32 -22.27
N ASP A 918 -3.65 9.30 -21.44
CA ASP A 918 -4.74 8.39 -21.12
C ASP A 918 -5.76 9.09 -20.23
N LEU A 919 -7.01 9.01 -20.60
CA LEU A 919 -8.15 9.46 -19.79
C LEU A 919 -8.80 8.24 -19.15
N SER A 920 -8.68 8.10 -17.82
CA SER A 920 -9.21 6.91 -17.13
C SER A 920 -10.60 7.13 -16.53
N THR A 921 -10.92 8.34 -16.09
CA THR A 921 -12.22 8.68 -15.50
C THR A 921 -12.49 10.18 -15.60
N PHE A 922 -13.78 10.52 -15.51
CA PHE A 922 -14.23 11.91 -15.51
C PHE A 922 -15.48 12.12 -14.65
N ALA A 923 -15.74 13.36 -14.26
CA ALA A 923 -16.96 13.76 -13.56
C ALA A 923 -17.33 15.21 -13.89
N TRP A 924 -18.61 15.46 -14.14
CA TRP A 924 -19.15 16.80 -14.31
C TRP A 924 -19.67 17.37 -13.00
N SER A 925 -19.31 18.62 -12.71
CA SER A 925 -19.96 19.39 -11.66
C SER A 925 -21.27 19.98 -12.15
N ARG A 926 -22.11 20.41 -11.23
CA ARG A 926 -23.41 21.06 -11.57
C ARG A 926 -23.26 22.38 -12.31
N ASP A 927 -22.18 23.10 -12.04
CA ASP A 927 -21.86 24.37 -12.70
C ASP A 927 -21.13 24.18 -14.03
N GLY A 928 -20.94 22.93 -14.48
CA GLY A 928 -20.33 22.58 -15.76
C GLY A 928 -18.81 22.59 -15.79
N ARG A 929 -18.15 22.45 -14.64
CA ARG A 929 -16.71 22.13 -14.58
C ARG A 929 -16.51 20.64 -14.84
N LEU A 930 -15.47 20.29 -15.60
CA LEU A 930 -15.07 18.90 -15.83
C LEU A 930 -13.87 18.59 -14.94
N ALA A 931 -13.97 17.55 -14.11
CA ALA A 931 -12.82 16.90 -13.50
C ALA A 931 -12.48 15.62 -14.25
N CYS A 932 -11.19 15.34 -14.46
CA CYS A 932 -10.76 14.12 -15.11
C CYS A 932 -9.42 13.65 -14.53
N VAL A 933 -9.20 12.34 -14.52
CA VAL A 933 -7.90 11.73 -14.23
C VAL A 933 -7.20 11.50 -15.56
N ARG A 934 -6.08 12.18 -15.73
CA ARG A 934 -5.23 12.11 -16.92
C ARG A 934 -3.83 11.73 -16.53
N GLY A 935 -3.18 10.93 -17.36
CA GLY A 935 -1.82 10.52 -17.12
C GLY A 935 -1.22 9.77 -18.29
N THR A 936 -0.01 9.27 -18.05
CA THR A 936 0.71 8.41 -18.98
C THR A 936 1.05 7.11 -18.29
N THR A 937 1.00 6.02 -19.05
CA THR A 937 1.50 4.72 -18.62
C THR A 937 2.76 4.41 -19.40
N ALA A 938 3.92 4.46 -18.75
CA ALA A 938 5.17 4.01 -19.35
C ALA A 938 5.31 2.50 -19.13
N ARG A 939 5.58 1.75 -20.20
CA ARG A 939 5.76 0.29 -20.19
C ARG A 939 7.08 -0.07 -20.82
N ASP A 940 8.02 -0.52 -20.00
CA ASP A 940 9.34 -0.93 -20.45
C ASP A 940 9.58 -2.41 -20.17
N VAL A 941 10.32 -3.05 -21.05
CA VAL A 941 10.85 -4.39 -20.79
C VAL A 941 11.94 -4.29 -19.74
N VAL A 942 11.86 -5.12 -18.70
CA VAL A 942 12.88 -5.22 -17.65
C VAL A 942 13.47 -6.62 -17.59
N LEU A 943 14.78 -6.65 -17.48
CA LEU A 943 15.56 -7.84 -17.19
C LEU A 943 15.95 -7.80 -15.71
N ILE A 944 15.62 -8.84 -14.97
CA ILE A 944 15.92 -8.95 -13.54
C ILE A 944 16.88 -10.12 -13.33
N GLU A 945 18.01 -9.83 -12.69
CA GLU A 945 19.07 -10.79 -12.42
C GLU A 945 19.32 -10.94 -10.92
N ASN A 946 19.90 -12.07 -10.49
CA ASN A 946 20.27 -12.35 -9.10
C ASN A 946 19.07 -12.25 -8.11
N PHE A 947 17.92 -12.81 -8.47
CA PHE A 947 16.70 -12.74 -7.67
C PHE A 947 16.49 -13.96 -6.72
N HIS A 948 17.45 -14.94 -6.63
CA HIS A 948 17.44 -16.08 -5.70
C HIS A 948 18.62 -16.11 -4.75
#